data_4d9abb1d02e30ae1ba2e0f14f0c59001
#
_entry.id   4d9abb1d02e30ae1ba2e0f14f0c59001
#
_cell.length_a   1.000
_cell.length_b   1.000
_cell.length_c   1.000
_cell.angle_alpha   90.00
_cell.angle_beta   90.00
_cell.angle_gamma   90.00
#
_symmetry.space_group_name_H-M   'P 1'
#
loop_
_entity.id
_entity.type
_entity.pdbx_description
1 polymer ?
#
loop_
_entity_poly.entity_id
_entity_poly.type
_entity_poly.pdbx_seq_one_letter_code
_entity_poly.pdbx_strand_id
1 'polypeptide(L)'
;MKFKKYLYILLSLIYMDLIFNFFAYDSYLRTSVINILLFAVVNAFVILFLTSIFSKKVNRIMTYIIYTFLWFWYGLYYVFYKVFITPFSIALFRQSDQTLKFGKNIIISILQNWYILLLFFIPVILLIVFKKRFRYDRYNIRDIGIHFGLFLVAIGLYVGNIYIQKREVGGIYNLYFETNNVSLNIERLGVPAATYLDIYRCIFGINEKIDLVSTPVIKNEDDEIFEYKDNVMDIDFSGGEGNIGKINTFMKNETGSKQNKYTGMFKDMNLIYIVAESFNEIAVREDLTPTLYKLVHEGFDFENFYTSNNLSTIGGEFQALTGLYADNTILSSWRDGRAYYPYGLGTVFKGLGYNTYAYHDNSAFYQDRNVYLKSQGLDNYKGCYNGLEKLINCEQWPQSDVEMIKATVGDYINSDKPFLTYYMTVSGHFYYNYSGNAIAKKNKDLVDDLDYPEEIKGYLATQIELDKALEILMDELDKAGKLDNTVFVLLADHYPYNLSIDHINMLSSYERDSLIEANSNNLIIYNSKMKSVKVDKVGMSIDVIPTVYNLFGIKYDSRIIMGKDILSTSEGIAIFKDKSWVTNKGTYYASSGKFVAKIDDVPDGYVDTINSIVSNRVAISRMIVENNYYKYITN
;
A
#
# COMPACT_ATOMS: atom_id res chain seq x y z
N MET A 1 36.69 31.85 -3.94
CA MET A 1 35.56 32.28 -4.79
C MET A 1 34.78 31.13 -5.40
N LYS A 2 35.39 30.00 -5.78
CA LYS A 2 34.71 28.73 -6.14
C LYS A 2 33.93 28.18 -4.93
N PHE A 3 34.47 28.39 -3.73
CA PHE A 3 33.78 28.00 -2.47
C PHE A 3 32.41 28.65 -2.30
N LYS A 4 32.17 29.91 -2.72
CA LYS A 4 30.87 30.55 -2.61
C LYS A 4 29.80 29.86 -3.51
N LYS A 5 30.21 29.39 -4.69
CA LYS A 5 29.29 28.64 -5.59
C LYS A 5 28.95 27.28 -4.99
N TYR A 6 29.95 26.57 -4.47
CA TYR A 6 29.75 25.31 -3.76
C TYR A 6 28.80 25.46 -2.56
N LEU A 7 29.08 26.44 -1.70
CA LEU A 7 28.23 26.69 -0.52
C LEU A 7 26.78 27.03 -0.92
N TYR A 8 26.60 27.79 -1.99
CA TYR A 8 25.27 28.10 -2.51
C TYR A 8 24.54 26.84 -2.99
N ILE A 9 25.22 25.97 -3.75
CA ILE A 9 24.66 24.71 -4.21
C ILE A 9 24.27 23.83 -3.02
N LEU A 10 25.16 23.66 -2.08
CA LEU A 10 24.94 22.87 -0.86
C LEU A 10 23.74 23.37 -0.07
N LEU A 11 23.72 24.67 0.25
CA LEU A 11 22.61 25.27 1.00
C LEU A 11 21.27 25.18 0.26
N SER A 12 21.28 25.28 -1.07
CA SER A 12 20.06 25.11 -1.88
C SER A 12 19.50 23.69 -1.82
N LEU A 13 20.36 22.67 -1.88
CA LEU A 13 19.94 21.26 -1.78
C LEU A 13 19.36 20.96 -0.39
N ILE A 14 20.09 21.37 0.66
CA ILE A 14 19.62 21.23 2.05
C ILE A 14 18.26 21.92 2.24
N TYR A 15 18.14 23.15 1.77
CA TYR A 15 16.89 23.92 1.85
C TYR A 15 15.72 23.20 1.17
N MET A 16 15.91 22.68 -0.06
CA MET A 16 14.87 21.97 -0.80
C MET A 16 14.44 20.69 -0.09
N ASP A 17 15.38 19.89 0.42
CA ASP A 17 15.09 18.68 1.17
C ASP A 17 14.35 18.97 2.49
N LEU A 18 14.75 20.01 3.23
CA LEU A 18 14.08 20.40 4.47
C LEU A 18 12.65 20.87 4.21
N ILE A 19 12.41 21.72 3.20
CA ILE A 19 11.07 22.16 2.81
C ILE A 19 10.21 20.96 2.39
N PHE A 20 10.77 20.05 1.58
CA PHE A 20 10.06 18.85 1.16
C PHE A 20 9.63 18.01 2.37
N ASN A 21 10.57 17.66 3.26
CA ASN A 21 10.27 16.82 4.42
C ASN A 21 9.26 17.47 5.36
N PHE A 22 9.36 18.78 5.55
CA PHE A 22 8.41 19.51 6.39
C PHE A 22 6.96 19.43 5.86
N PHE A 23 6.76 19.77 4.59
CA PHE A 23 5.41 19.84 4.02
C PHE A 23 4.85 18.50 3.52
N ALA A 24 5.70 17.49 3.30
CA ALA A 24 5.27 16.15 2.90
C ALA A 24 5.07 15.21 4.09
N TYR A 25 5.91 15.30 5.13
CA TYR A 25 5.95 14.32 6.23
C TYR A 25 5.80 14.95 7.62
N ASP A 26 5.47 16.24 7.72
CA ASP A 26 5.33 17.00 8.97
C ASP A 26 6.54 16.84 9.94
N SER A 27 7.74 16.73 9.36
CA SER A 27 8.96 16.39 10.10
C SER A 27 10.13 17.29 9.76
N TYR A 28 10.70 17.97 10.77
CA TYR A 28 11.90 18.80 10.62
C TYR A 28 13.20 18.12 11.04
N LEU A 29 13.18 17.29 12.08
CA LEU A 29 14.36 16.85 12.81
C LEU A 29 14.21 15.38 13.22
N ARG A 30 14.23 14.49 12.23
CA ARG A 30 14.44 13.07 12.53
C ARG A 30 15.94 12.76 12.52
N THR A 31 16.35 11.66 13.14
CA THR A 31 17.74 11.16 13.22
C THR A 31 18.46 11.05 11.86
N SER A 32 17.71 11.16 10.77
CA SER A 32 18.16 11.08 9.37
C SER A 32 18.72 12.38 8.78
N VAL A 33 18.58 13.53 9.43
CA VAL A 33 19.08 14.82 8.89
C VAL A 33 20.56 14.76 8.52
N ILE A 34 21.38 14.04 9.30
CA ILE A 34 22.81 13.87 9.02
C ILE A 34 23.03 13.20 7.65
N ASN A 35 22.24 12.18 7.30
CA ASN A 35 22.36 11.48 6.01
C ASN A 35 21.95 12.39 4.85
N ILE A 36 20.88 13.17 5.00
CA ILE A 36 20.46 14.19 4.03
C ILE A 36 21.58 15.22 3.82
N LEU A 37 22.18 15.73 4.91
CA LEU A 37 23.27 16.69 4.85
C LEU A 37 24.52 16.11 4.15
N LEU A 38 24.93 14.90 4.50
CA LEU A 38 26.08 14.24 3.89
C LEU A 38 25.87 13.98 2.40
N PHE A 39 24.67 13.54 2.02
CA PHE A 39 24.37 13.32 0.59
C PHE A 39 24.25 14.63 -0.18
N ALA A 40 23.73 15.70 0.45
CA ALA A 40 23.72 17.03 -0.15
C ALA A 40 25.16 17.52 -0.43
N VAL A 41 26.14 17.20 0.43
CA VAL A 41 27.57 17.46 0.18
C VAL A 41 28.06 16.73 -1.06
N VAL A 42 27.74 15.43 -1.21
CA VAL A 42 28.10 14.63 -2.40
C VAL A 42 27.49 15.24 -3.66
N ASN A 43 26.18 15.52 -3.65
CA ASN A 43 25.48 16.12 -4.80
C ASN A 43 26.00 17.52 -5.15
N ALA A 44 26.33 18.32 -4.14
CA ALA A 44 26.93 19.65 -4.38
C ALA A 44 28.24 19.56 -5.16
N PHE A 45 29.06 18.53 -4.92
CA PHE A 45 30.26 18.26 -5.71
C PHE A 45 29.93 17.86 -7.15
N VAL A 46 28.93 17.00 -7.36
CA VAL A 46 28.49 16.59 -8.71
C VAL A 46 28.01 17.81 -9.50
N ILE A 47 27.09 18.60 -8.92
CA ILE A 47 26.52 19.79 -9.57
C ILE A 47 27.62 20.83 -9.85
N LEU A 48 28.52 21.06 -8.90
CA LEU A 48 29.64 22.00 -9.08
C LEU A 48 30.56 21.55 -10.22
N PHE A 49 30.86 20.26 -10.32
CA PHE A 49 31.64 19.69 -11.42
C PHE A 49 30.95 19.92 -12.75
N LEU A 50 29.72 19.47 -12.93
CA LEU A 50 28.93 19.63 -14.15
C LEU A 50 28.79 21.08 -14.61
N THR A 51 28.78 22.01 -13.67
CA THR A 51 28.67 23.46 -13.93
C THR A 51 30.01 24.20 -13.98
N SER A 52 31.14 23.48 -14.07
CA SER A 52 32.50 24.07 -14.04
C SER A 52 33.50 23.45 -15.03
N ILE A 53 33.13 22.38 -15.74
CA ILE A 53 34.04 21.69 -16.69
C ILE A 53 34.03 22.29 -18.10
N PHE A 54 33.02 23.03 -18.48
CA PHE A 54 32.82 23.58 -19.80
C PHE A 54 33.28 25.06 -19.88
N SER A 55 33.02 25.69 -21.03
CA SER A 55 33.27 27.13 -21.19
C SER A 55 32.38 27.96 -20.25
N LYS A 56 32.79 29.16 -19.92
CA LYS A 56 32.07 30.07 -19.00
C LYS A 56 30.59 30.28 -19.40
N LYS A 57 30.29 30.38 -20.69
CA LYS A 57 28.91 30.52 -21.19
C LYS A 57 28.11 29.26 -20.95
N VAL A 58 28.67 28.10 -21.29
CA VAL A 58 28.02 26.79 -21.07
C VAL A 58 27.84 26.50 -19.60
N ASN A 59 28.84 26.73 -18.74
CA ASN A 59 28.74 26.55 -17.30
C ASN A 59 27.61 27.38 -16.68
N ARG A 60 27.41 28.60 -17.15
CA ARG A 60 26.30 29.44 -16.72
C ARG A 60 24.96 28.86 -17.14
N ILE A 61 24.81 28.46 -18.39
CA ILE A 61 23.58 27.87 -18.92
C ILE A 61 23.26 26.57 -18.15
N MET A 62 24.24 25.68 -17.99
CA MET A 62 24.09 24.43 -17.23
C MET A 62 23.64 24.67 -15.78
N THR A 63 24.18 25.72 -15.12
CA THR A 63 23.74 26.07 -13.78
C THR A 63 22.24 26.40 -13.74
N TYR A 64 21.74 27.21 -14.66
CA TYR A 64 20.30 27.52 -14.71
C TYR A 64 19.46 26.30 -15.05
N ILE A 65 19.88 25.48 -16.01
CA ILE A 65 19.18 24.25 -16.37
C ILE A 65 19.06 23.32 -15.16
N ILE A 66 20.16 23.08 -14.44
CA ILE A 66 20.16 22.19 -13.26
C ILE A 66 19.24 22.73 -12.17
N TYR A 67 19.26 24.04 -11.88
CA TYR A 67 18.40 24.62 -10.85
C TYR A 67 16.91 24.60 -11.24
N THR A 68 16.60 24.84 -12.52
CA THR A 68 15.22 24.70 -13.01
C THR A 68 14.76 23.24 -12.96
N PHE A 69 15.66 22.30 -13.28
CA PHE A 69 15.38 20.87 -13.16
C PHE A 69 15.15 20.47 -11.69
N LEU A 70 15.99 20.93 -10.76
CA LEU A 70 15.80 20.64 -9.32
C LEU A 70 14.46 21.18 -8.83
N TRP A 71 14.11 22.42 -9.16
CA TRP A 71 12.79 22.97 -8.85
C TRP A 71 11.65 22.11 -9.36
N PHE A 72 11.70 21.76 -10.65
CA PHE A 72 10.69 20.90 -11.28
C PHE A 72 10.65 19.52 -10.60
N TRP A 73 11.81 18.93 -10.29
CA TRP A 73 11.92 17.61 -9.70
C TRP A 73 11.34 17.53 -8.30
N TYR A 74 11.69 18.46 -7.42
CA TYR A 74 11.08 18.55 -6.08
C TYR A 74 9.59 18.86 -6.15
N GLY A 75 9.17 19.74 -7.06
CA GLY A 75 7.76 20.02 -7.32
C GLY A 75 6.98 18.78 -7.80
N LEU A 76 7.57 17.98 -8.70
CA LEU A 76 6.99 16.73 -9.17
C LEU A 76 6.77 15.74 -8.03
N TYR A 77 7.80 15.50 -7.22
CA TYR A 77 7.69 14.61 -6.06
C TYR A 77 6.62 15.09 -5.08
N TYR A 78 6.58 16.37 -4.82
CA TYR A 78 5.63 16.96 -3.87
C TYR A 78 4.17 16.89 -4.36
N VAL A 79 3.91 17.32 -5.59
CA VAL A 79 2.57 17.28 -6.18
C VAL A 79 2.10 15.84 -6.32
N PHE A 80 2.98 14.94 -6.77
CA PHE A 80 2.64 13.52 -6.87
C PHE A 80 2.25 12.93 -5.51
N TYR A 81 3.04 13.21 -4.47
CA TYR A 81 2.73 12.76 -3.12
C TYR A 81 1.38 13.31 -2.61
N LYS A 82 1.07 14.58 -2.87
CA LYS A 82 -0.22 15.19 -2.44
C LYS A 82 -1.42 14.63 -3.21
N VAL A 83 -1.25 14.17 -4.43
CA VAL A 83 -2.35 13.58 -5.23
C VAL A 83 -2.55 12.09 -4.91
N PHE A 84 -1.47 11.34 -4.76
CA PHE A 84 -1.52 9.87 -4.67
C PHE A 84 -1.18 9.32 -3.27
N ILE A 85 -0.77 10.18 -2.32
CA ILE A 85 -0.32 9.84 -0.95
C ILE A 85 0.84 8.82 -0.94
N THR A 86 1.34 8.46 -2.11
CA THR A 86 2.52 7.63 -2.32
C THR A 86 3.61 8.46 -2.98
N PRO A 87 4.89 8.23 -2.64
CA PRO A 87 5.97 8.97 -3.28
C PRO A 87 6.10 8.57 -4.75
N PHE A 88 6.55 9.53 -5.55
CA PHE A 88 6.91 9.26 -6.93
C PHE A 88 8.09 8.26 -7.00
N SER A 89 7.99 7.28 -7.89
CA SER A 89 9.05 6.34 -8.24
C SER A 89 9.29 6.33 -9.74
N ILE A 90 10.52 6.16 -10.17
CA ILE A 90 10.90 6.04 -11.58
C ILE A 90 10.18 4.86 -12.27
N ALA A 91 9.91 3.80 -11.51
CA ALA A 91 9.12 2.66 -12.01
C ALA A 91 7.73 3.08 -12.51
N LEU A 92 7.15 4.15 -11.94
CA LEU A 92 5.83 4.68 -12.33
C LEU A 92 5.82 5.39 -13.70
N PHE A 93 6.98 5.74 -14.27
CA PHE A 93 7.02 6.22 -15.66
C PHE A 93 6.44 5.22 -16.66
N ARG A 94 6.51 3.93 -16.36
CA ARG A 94 5.87 2.88 -17.18
C ARG A 94 4.33 2.94 -17.14
N GLN A 95 3.78 3.76 -16.24
CA GLN A 95 2.35 3.94 -16.00
C GLN A 95 1.89 5.39 -16.25
N SER A 96 2.68 6.16 -17.00
CA SER A 96 2.42 7.60 -17.25
C SER A 96 1.08 7.89 -17.92
N ASP A 97 0.57 6.97 -18.74
CA ASP A 97 -0.75 7.04 -19.38
C ASP A 97 -1.88 7.12 -18.34
N GLN A 98 -1.76 6.42 -17.23
CA GLN A 98 -2.74 6.43 -16.15
C GLN A 98 -2.62 7.73 -15.31
N THR A 99 -1.40 8.18 -15.04
CA THR A 99 -1.17 9.44 -14.32
C THR A 99 -1.80 10.64 -15.04
N LEU A 100 -1.80 10.63 -16.37
CA LEU A 100 -2.42 11.70 -17.18
C LEU A 100 -3.95 11.76 -17.03
N LYS A 101 -4.62 10.68 -16.69
CA LYS A 101 -6.07 10.66 -16.41
C LYS A 101 -6.43 11.49 -15.17
N PHE A 102 -5.50 11.68 -14.24
CA PHE A 102 -5.62 12.57 -13.07
C PHE A 102 -5.24 14.03 -13.35
N GLY A 103 -5.13 14.44 -14.61
CA GLY A 103 -4.72 15.78 -14.98
C GLY A 103 -5.47 16.89 -14.24
N LYS A 104 -6.79 16.74 -14.04
CA LYS A 104 -7.61 17.68 -13.25
C LYS A 104 -7.16 17.73 -11.78
N ASN A 105 -6.94 16.59 -11.14
CA ASN A 105 -6.51 16.51 -9.74
C ASN A 105 -5.10 17.07 -9.56
N ILE A 106 -4.21 16.81 -10.52
CA ILE A 106 -2.85 17.39 -10.53
C ILE A 106 -2.93 18.92 -10.62
N ILE A 107 -3.77 19.47 -11.50
CA ILE A 107 -3.95 20.93 -11.62
C ILE A 107 -4.51 21.51 -10.33
N ILE A 108 -5.52 20.88 -9.72
CA ILE A 108 -6.10 21.31 -8.44
C ILE A 108 -5.01 21.29 -7.35
N SER A 109 -4.24 20.22 -7.25
CA SER A 109 -3.15 20.10 -6.28
C SER A 109 -2.07 21.18 -6.47
N ILE A 110 -1.70 21.50 -7.73
CA ILE A 110 -0.79 22.60 -8.06
C ILE A 110 -1.36 23.94 -7.58
N LEU A 111 -2.66 24.20 -7.83
CA LEU A 111 -3.32 25.44 -7.42
C LEU A 111 -3.47 25.57 -5.91
N GLN A 112 -3.74 24.48 -5.21
CA GLN A 112 -3.84 24.47 -3.75
C GLN A 112 -2.47 24.63 -3.06
N ASN A 113 -1.40 24.11 -3.68
CA ASN A 113 -0.05 24.08 -3.11
C ASN A 113 0.93 25.04 -3.82
N TRP A 114 0.45 26.02 -4.57
CA TRP A 114 1.28 26.94 -5.37
C TRP A 114 2.38 27.63 -4.55
N TYR A 115 2.11 27.95 -3.28
CA TYR A 115 3.06 28.60 -2.38
C TYR A 115 4.25 27.71 -2.04
N ILE A 116 4.05 26.39 -1.92
CA ILE A 116 5.14 25.41 -1.71
C ILE A 116 6.02 25.32 -2.97
N LEU A 117 5.40 25.32 -4.14
CA LEU A 117 6.14 25.32 -5.41
C LEU A 117 6.96 26.62 -5.56
N LEU A 118 6.47 27.75 -5.06
CA LEU A 118 7.26 28.99 -4.98
C LEU A 118 8.41 28.88 -3.97
N LEU A 119 8.23 28.21 -2.83
CA LEU A 119 9.34 27.96 -1.91
C LEU A 119 10.44 27.16 -2.58
N PHE A 120 10.13 26.10 -3.32
CA PHE A 120 11.14 25.37 -4.10
C PHE A 120 11.80 26.25 -5.19
N PHE A 121 11.15 27.29 -5.68
CA PHE A 121 11.70 28.18 -6.69
C PHE A 121 12.65 29.24 -6.12
N ILE A 122 12.65 29.49 -4.81
CA ILE A 122 13.52 30.49 -4.16
C ILE A 122 15.01 30.35 -4.56
N PRO A 123 15.62 29.17 -4.61
CA PRO A 123 17.01 29.05 -5.06
C PRO A 123 17.22 29.53 -6.50
N VAL A 124 16.26 29.35 -7.40
CA VAL A 124 16.33 29.88 -8.77
C VAL A 124 16.28 31.41 -8.76
N ILE A 125 15.36 32.00 -7.98
CA ILE A 125 15.24 33.47 -7.84
C ILE A 125 16.56 34.04 -7.31
N LEU A 126 17.09 33.47 -6.24
CA LEU A 126 18.37 33.92 -5.66
C LEU A 126 19.54 33.81 -6.64
N LEU A 127 19.57 32.76 -7.46
CA LEU A 127 20.56 32.60 -8.53
C LEU A 127 20.47 33.75 -9.55
N ILE A 128 19.26 34.16 -9.93
CA ILE A 128 19.03 35.28 -10.87
C ILE A 128 19.41 36.60 -10.23
N VAL A 129 18.96 36.86 -9.00
CA VAL A 129 19.24 38.12 -8.28
C VAL A 129 20.75 38.31 -8.04
N PHE A 130 21.41 37.24 -7.57
CA PHE A 130 22.84 37.28 -7.25
C PHE A 130 23.75 36.83 -8.38
N LYS A 131 23.27 36.78 -9.64
CA LYS A 131 24.03 36.29 -10.82
C LYS A 131 25.42 36.90 -10.98
N LYS A 132 25.62 38.17 -10.56
CA LYS A 132 26.92 38.85 -10.62
C LYS A 132 27.92 38.37 -9.55
N ARG A 133 27.45 37.70 -8.49
CA ARG A 133 28.30 37.18 -7.39
C ARG A 133 28.85 35.80 -7.68
N PHE A 134 28.31 35.07 -8.67
CA PHE A 134 28.78 33.74 -9.04
C PHE A 134 29.76 33.79 -10.20
N ARG A 135 30.83 32.99 -10.09
CA ARG A 135 31.79 32.79 -11.17
C ARG A 135 31.52 31.46 -11.86
N TYR A 136 31.54 31.49 -13.19
CA TYR A 136 31.30 30.34 -14.06
C TYR A 136 32.55 29.90 -14.80
N ASP A 137 33.73 30.29 -14.30
CA ASP A 137 35.02 30.01 -14.94
C ASP A 137 35.27 28.50 -15.01
N ARG A 138 35.88 28.06 -16.11
CA ARG A 138 36.24 26.67 -16.34
C ARG A 138 37.29 26.21 -15.30
N TYR A 139 37.16 24.95 -14.84
CA TYR A 139 38.18 24.30 -14.04
C TYR A 139 39.43 24.00 -14.86
N ASN A 140 40.61 24.22 -14.31
CA ASN A 140 41.85 23.69 -14.80
C ASN A 140 42.05 22.24 -14.27
N ILE A 141 43.10 21.55 -14.77
CA ILE A 141 43.31 20.14 -14.43
C ILE A 141 43.58 19.91 -12.93
N ARG A 142 44.22 20.88 -12.28
CA ARG A 142 44.48 20.87 -10.82
C ARG A 142 43.18 21.02 -10.04
N ASP A 143 42.30 21.93 -10.46
CA ASP A 143 40.97 22.10 -9.86
C ASP A 143 40.13 20.83 -9.99
N ILE A 144 40.16 20.14 -11.14
CA ILE A 144 39.48 18.88 -11.37
C ILE A 144 40.01 17.80 -10.42
N GLY A 145 41.32 17.67 -10.29
CA GLY A 145 41.94 16.69 -9.37
C GLY A 145 41.55 16.91 -7.90
N ILE A 146 41.63 18.17 -7.43
CA ILE A 146 41.24 18.52 -6.06
C ILE A 146 39.74 18.24 -5.85
N HIS A 147 38.92 18.64 -6.79
CA HIS A 147 37.47 18.44 -6.73
C HIS A 147 37.12 16.95 -6.66
N PHE A 148 37.73 16.13 -7.53
CA PHE A 148 37.52 14.68 -7.54
C PHE A 148 37.98 14.01 -6.24
N GLY A 149 39.13 14.44 -5.70
CA GLY A 149 39.60 13.95 -4.40
C GLY A 149 38.61 14.27 -3.27
N LEU A 150 38.10 15.51 -3.20
CA LEU A 150 37.12 15.91 -2.18
C LEU A 150 35.78 15.17 -2.37
N PHE A 151 35.36 14.92 -3.61
CA PHE A 151 34.17 14.12 -3.93
C PHE A 151 34.31 12.68 -3.42
N LEU A 152 35.46 12.04 -3.66
CA LEU A 152 35.73 10.69 -3.13
C LEU A 152 35.70 10.64 -1.60
N VAL A 153 36.26 11.64 -0.94
CA VAL A 153 36.19 11.78 0.52
C VAL A 153 34.75 11.94 0.98
N ALA A 154 33.96 12.79 0.30
CA ALA A 154 32.55 12.99 0.64
C ALA A 154 31.72 11.71 0.48
N ILE A 155 31.92 10.94 -0.60
CA ILE A 155 31.28 9.62 -0.79
C ILE A 155 31.73 8.66 0.33
N GLY A 156 33.03 8.59 0.62
CA GLY A 156 33.56 7.73 1.67
C GLY A 156 32.94 8.04 3.04
N LEU A 157 32.79 9.31 3.38
CA LEU A 157 32.13 9.74 4.62
C LEU A 157 30.64 9.39 4.62
N TYR A 158 29.93 9.60 3.50
CA TYR A 158 28.52 9.27 3.39
C TYR A 158 28.26 7.76 3.51
N VAL A 159 28.95 6.95 2.70
CA VAL A 159 28.81 5.49 2.73
C VAL A 159 29.33 4.93 4.06
N GLY A 160 30.45 5.44 4.59
CA GLY A 160 30.98 5.05 5.88
C GLY A 160 29.99 5.33 7.02
N ASN A 161 29.34 6.51 7.01
CA ASN A 161 28.30 6.84 7.98
C ASN A 161 27.10 5.88 7.89
N ILE A 162 26.68 5.47 6.68
CA ILE A 162 25.62 4.47 6.53
C ILE A 162 26.06 3.12 7.08
N TYR A 163 27.31 2.71 6.79
CA TYR A 163 27.84 1.38 7.15
C TYR A 163 27.98 1.16 8.65
N ILE A 164 28.23 2.21 9.43
CA ILE A 164 28.34 2.13 10.90
C ILE A 164 26.99 2.14 11.62
N GLN A 165 25.89 2.41 10.89
CA GLN A 165 24.56 2.43 11.49
C GLN A 165 24.03 1.01 11.70
N LYS A 166 23.13 0.87 12.65
CA LYS A 166 22.51 -0.41 12.96
C LYS A 166 21.75 -0.99 11.75
N ARG A 167 21.81 -2.30 11.61
CA ARG A 167 21.12 -3.06 10.55
C ARG A 167 19.69 -3.41 10.93
N GLU A 168 18.97 -2.49 11.55
CA GLU A 168 17.57 -2.68 11.91
C GLU A 168 16.68 -2.52 10.67
N VAL A 169 15.55 -3.21 10.66
CA VAL A 169 14.53 -3.09 9.60
C VAL A 169 14.04 -1.65 9.52
N GLY A 170 14.01 -1.11 8.30
CA GLY A 170 13.71 0.30 8.06
C GLY A 170 14.84 1.26 8.50
N GLY A 171 15.95 0.79 9.09
CA GLY A 171 17.14 1.59 9.38
C GLY A 171 17.86 2.05 8.10
N ILE A 172 18.75 3.05 8.24
CA ILE A 172 19.44 3.67 7.10
C ILE A 172 20.28 2.66 6.31
N TYR A 173 20.97 1.75 7.01
CA TYR A 173 21.75 0.67 6.37
C TYR A 173 20.84 -0.24 5.54
N ASN A 174 19.75 -0.70 6.14
CA ASN A 174 18.76 -1.58 5.50
C ASN A 174 18.13 -0.90 4.26
N LEU A 175 17.72 0.36 4.39
CA LEU A 175 17.14 1.16 3.30
C LEU A 175 18.11 1.39 2.14
N TYR A 176 19.41 1.57 2.43
CA TYR A 176 20.40 1.86 1.40
C TYR A 176 20.87 0.60 0.67
N PHE A 177 21.09 -0.51 1.37
CA PHE A 177 21.74 -1.71 0.83
C PHE A 177 20.81 -2.90 0.61
N GLU A 178 19.73 -3.05 1.39
CA GLU A 178 19.01 -4.32 1.50
C GLU A 178 17.55 -4.27 1.04
N THR A 179 16.89 -3.12 1.05
CA THR A 179 15.46 -3.06 0.75
C THR A 179 15.07 -1.90 -0.16
N ASN A 180 13.91 -2.01 -0.81
CA ASN A 180 13.33 -0.90 -1.56
C ASN A 180 12.08 -0.38 -0.86
N ASN A 181 12.21 0.74 -0.17
CA ASN A 181 11.07 1.50 0.33
C ASN A 181 11.25 2.96 -0.06
N VAL A 182 10.61 3.36 -1.17
CA VAL A 182 10.79 4.70 -1.75
C VAL A 182 10.37 5.79 -0.76
N SER A 183 9.29 5.58 0.01
CA SER A 183 8.81 6.54 1.00
C SER A 183 9.86 6.79 2.10
N LEU A 184 10.33 5.73 2.74
CA LEU A 184 11.36 5.83 3.78
C LEU A 184 12.70 6.32 3.21
N ASN A 185 13.05 5.96 1.97
CA ASN A 185 14.25 6.47 1.34
C ASN A 185 14.21 8.00 1.22
N ILE A 186 13.07 8.57 0.78
CA ILE A 186 12.92 10.02 0.67
C ILE A 186 12.97 10.67 2.06
N GLU A 187 12.23 10.12 3.00
CA GLU A 187 12.14 10.65 4.37
C GLU A 187 13.51 10.64 5.08
N ARG A 188 14.28 9.56 4.90
CA ARG A 188 15.51 9.34 5.69
C ARG A 188 16.80 9.66 4.96
N LEU A 189 16.81 9.64 3.63
CA LEU A 189 17.99 9.88 2.80
C LEU A 189 17.87 11.18 1.99
N GLY A 190 16.66 11.75 1.88
CA GLY A 190 16.34 12.91 1.04
C GLY A 190 15.98 12.53 -0.39
N VAL A 191 15.31 13.46 -1.10
CA VAL A 191 14.83 13.25 -2.48
C VAL A 191 15.96 12.85 -3.44
N PRO A 192 17.15 13.49 -3.45
CA PRO A 192 18.21 13.13 -4.39
C PRO A 192 18.78 11.72 -4.16
N ALA A 193 18.99 11.31 -2.90
CA ALA A 193 19.51 9.97 -2.58
C ALA A 193 18.48 8.90 -2.91
N ALA A 194 17.21 9.13 -2.58
CA ALA A 194 16.12 8.24 -2.92
C ALA A 194 15.97 8.09 -4.45
N THR A 195 16.04 9.19 -5.21
CA THR A 195 16.02 9.16 -6.68
C THR A 195 17.18 8.31 -7.24
N TYR A 196 18.39 8.50 -6.72
CA TYR A 196 19.55 7.70 -7.15
C TYR A 196 19.34 6.21 -6.89
N LEU A 197 18.88 5.84 -5.68
CA LEU A 197 18.61 4.45 -5.32
C LEU A 197 17.50 3.85 -6.17
N ASP A 198 16.45 4.60 -6.44
CA ASP A 198 15.32 4.17 -7.26
C ASP A 198 15.76 3.89 -8.70
N ILE A 199 16.54 4.80 -9.31
CA ILE A 199 17.15 4.58 -10.64
C ILE A 199 18.06 3.34 -10.63
N TYR A 200 18.96 3.25 -9.64
CA TYR A 200 19.88 2.12 -9.52
C TYR A 200 19.14 0.79 -9.47
N ARG A 201 18.11 0.72 -8.64
CA ARG A 201 17.29 -0.49 -8.45
C ARG A 201 16.42 -0.84 -9.65
N CYS A 202 15.92 0.17 -10.37
CA CYS A 202 15.21 -0.06 -11.64
C CYS A 202 16.10 -0.68 -12.72
N ILE A 203 17.43 -0.41 -12.67
CA ILE A 203 18.39 -0.92 -13.68
C ILE A 203 18.99 -2.26 -13.25
N PHE A 204 19.42 -2.38 -12.00
CA PHE A 204 20.20 -3.52 -11.50
C PHE A 204 19.43 -4.48 -10.62
N GLY A 205 18.17 -4.16 -10.29
CA GLY A 205 17.38 -4.93 -9.33
C GLY A 205 17.80 -4.71 -7.90
N ILE A 206 17.21 -5.49 -7.00
CA ILE A 206 17.47 -5.47 -5.56
C ILE A 206 17.97 -6.85 -5.14
N ASN A 207 19.12 -6.89 -4.46
CA ASN A 207 19.64 -8.12 -3.90
C ASN A 207 19.24 -8.21 -2.42
N GLU A 208 17.99 -8.61 -2.17
CA GLU A 208 17.51 -8.75 -0.79
C GLU A 208 18.08 -9.96 -0.08
N LYS A 209 18.39 -9.77 1.20
CA LYS A 209 18.72 -10.85 2.11
C LYS A 209 17.42 -11.45 2.62
N ILE A 210 17.32 -12.78 2.54
CA ILE A 210 16.22 -13.55 3.13
C ILE A 210 16.77 -14.26 4.35
N ASP A 211 16.19 -14.00 5.51
CA ASP A 211 16.52 -14.69 6.75
C ASP A 211 15.66 -15.95 6.88
N LEU A 212 16.29 -17.07 7.27
CA LEU A 212 15.58 -18.35 7.43
C LEU A 212 14.92 -18.42 8.81
N VAL A 213 13.82 -17.70 8.96
CA VAL A 213 12.96 -17.70 10.15
C VAL A 213 11.53 -18.06 9.74
N SER A 214 10.88 -18.91 10.52
CA SER A 214 9.49 -19.29 10.31
C SER A 214 8.56 -18.42 11.14
N THR A 215 7.32 -18.27 10.69
CA THR A 215 6.27 -17.61 11.47
C THR A 215 6.02 -18.39 12.77
N PRO A 216 6.09 -17.74 13.96
CA PRO A 216 5.82 -18.39 15.23
C PRO A 216 4.41 -18.99 15.29
N VAL A 217 4.29 -20.08 16.02
CA VAL A 217 3.01 -20.73 16.31
C VAL A 217 2.62 -20.41 17.75
N ILE A 218 1.41 -19.88 17.93
CA ILE A 218 0.81 -19.65 19.24
C ILE A 218 0.12 -20.95 19.68
N LYS A 219 0.40 -21.42 20.89
CA LYS A 219 -0.32 -22.56 21.45
C LYS A 219 -1.67 -22.08 21.97
N ASN A 220 -2.75 -22.69 21.49
CA ASN A 220 -4.10 -22.50 22.01
C ASN A 220 -4.51 -23.72 22.83
N GLU A 221 -5.35 -23.54 23.83
CA GLU A 221 -5.89 -24.66 24.67
C GLU A 221 -6.63 -25.69 23.80
N ASP A 222 -7.31 -25.27 22.73
CA ASP A 222 -8.01 -26.16 21.80
C ASP A 222 -7.06 -27.11 21.04
N ASP A 223 -5.77 -26.76 20.88
CA ASP A 223 -4.77 -27.60 20.19
C ASP A 223 -4.35 -28.82 21.01
N GLU A 224 -4.58 -28.81 22.32
CA GLU A 224 -4.33 -29.99 23.18
C GLU A 224 -5.43 -31.05 23.04
N ILE A 225 -6.60 -30.66 22.51
CA ILE A 225 -7.79 -31.52 22.42
C ILE A 225 -7.96 -32.09 21.03
N PHE A 226 -7.54 -31.35 19.97
CA PHE A 226 -7.71 -31.74 18.56
C PHE A 226 -6.40 -31.66 17.76
N GLU A 227 -6.05 -32.75 17.09
CA GLU A 227 -4.93 -32.78 16.17
C GLU A 227 -5.38 -32.28 14.77
N TYR A 228 -5.24 -30.98 14.55
CA TYR A 228 -5.56 -30.36 13.25
C TYR A 228 -4.45 -30.62 12.23
N LYS A 229 -4.84 -30.89 10.97
CA LYS A 229 -3.92 -31.07 9.84
C LYS A 229 -3.28 -29.75 9.44
N ASP A 230 -2.05 -29.81 8.92
CA ASP A 230 -1.40 -28.67 8.32
C ASP A 230 -2.00 -28.37 6.93
N ASN A 231 -2.17 -27.09 6.63
CA ASN A 231 -2.52 -26.61 5.29
C ASN A 231 -1.26 -26.59 4.43
N VAL A 232 -0.81 -27.78 4.01
CA VAL A 232 0.35 -27.97 3.15
C VAL A 232 0.01 -28.91 2.00
N MET A 233 0.69 -28.73 0.88
CA MET A 233 0.60 -29.58 -0.31
C MET A 233 1.96 -30.20 -0.61
N ASP A 234 1.96 -31.23 -1.42
CA ASP A 234 3.19 -31.86 -1.91
C ASP A 234 3.75 -30.99 -3.06
N ILE A 235 4.47 -29.94 -2.70
CA ILE A 235 5.16 -29.04 -3.63
C ILE A 235 6.66 -29.27 -3.49
N ASP A 236 7.33 -29.54 -4.61
CA ASP A 236 8.78 -29.68 -4.62
C ASP A 236 9.47 -28.30 -4.58
N PHE A 237 10.07 -28.00 -3.44
CA PHE A 237 10.91 -26.81 -3.24
C PHE A 237 12.41 -27.12 -3.41
N SER A 238 12.78 -28.24 -4.03
CA SER A 238 14.17 -28.53 -4.39
C SER A 238 14.55 -27.85 -5.71
N GLY A 239 15.78 -27.40 -5.81
CA GLY A 239 16.29 -26.81 -7.05
C GLY A 239 16.06 -25.30 -7.19
N GLY A 240 16.19 -24.80 -8.43
CA GLY A 240 16.16 -23.37 -8.75
C GLY A 240 17.46 -22.63 -8.39
N GLU A 241 17.84 -21.67 -9.22
CA GLU A 241 19.00 -20.80 -8.98
C GLU A 241 18.56 -19.35 -8.75
N GLY A 242 19.45 -18.53 -8.22
CA GLY A 242 19.21 -17.12 -8.00
C GLY A 242 17.99 -16.86 -7.11
N ASN A 243 17.05 -16.05 -7.59
CA ASN A 243 15.84 -15.68 -6.82
C ASN A 243 14.90 -16.89 -6.63
N ILE A 244 14.77 -17.78 -7.61
CA ILE A 244 13.95 -19.00 -7.46
C ILE A 244 14.48 -19.88 -6.33
N GLY A 245 15.80 -20.11 -6.27
CA GLY A 245 16.42 -20.87 -5.19
C GLY A 245 16.23 -20.22 -3.81
N LYS A 246 16.27 -18.87 -3.73
CA LYS A 246 15.99 -18.15 -2.48
C LYS A 246 14.53 -18.34 -2.04
N ILE A 247 13.57 -18.24 -2.96
CA ILE A 247 12.15 -18.46 -2.67
C ILE A 247 11.93 -19.91 -2.21
N ASN A 248 12.47 -20.90 -2.92
CA ASN A 248 12.35 -22.30 -2.55
C ASN A 248 12.93 -22.57 -1.15
N THR A 249 14.09 -22.01 -0.84
CA THR A 249 14.72 -22.15 0.48
C THR A 249 13.84 -21.55 1.58
N PHE A 250 13.24 -20.38 1.34
CA PHE A 250 12.31 -19.75 2.26
C PHE A 250 11.06 -20.62 2.46
N MET A 251 10.39 -21.05 1.37
CA MET A 251 9.16 -21.87 1.44
C MET A 251 9.38 -23.20 2.15
N LYS A 252 10.54 -23.84 1.93
CA LYS A 252 10.90 -25.09 2.59
C LYS A 252 11.07 -24.91 4.10
N ASN A 253 11.55 -23.73 4.54
CA ASN A 253 11.78 -23.41 5.96
C ASN A 253 10.52 -22.90 6.66
N GLU A 254 9.51 -22.43 5.91
CA GLU A 254 8.28 -21.86 6.48
C GLU A 254 7.41 -22.97 7.07
N THR A 255 6.86 -22.71 8.27
CA THR A 255 5.90 -23.60 8.91
C THR A 255 4.52 -23.41 8.29
N GLY A 256 3.87 -24.49 7.88
CA GLY A 256 2.49 -24.45 7.41
C GLY A 256 1.52 -24.05 8.53
N SER A 257 0.49 -23.28 8.19
CA SER A 257 -0.61 -23.02 9.13
C SER A 257 -1.49 -24.26 9.28
N LYS A 258 -2.01 -24.47 10.50
CA LYS A 258 -2.94 -25.58 10.76
C LYS A 258 -4.36 -25.22 10.38
N GLN A 259 -5.14 -26.23 10.04
CA GLN A 259 -6.60 -26.17 10.09
C GLN A 259 -7.08 -25.84 11.51
N ASN A 260 -8.35 -25.49 11.67
CA ASN A 260 -8.95 -25.15 12.94
C ASN A 260 -10.44 -25.55 12.98
N LYS A 261 -11.12 -25.31 14.08
CA LYS A 261 -12.53 -25.69 14.27
C LYS A 261 -13.51 -25.10 13.27
N TYR A 262 -13.10 -24.08 12.53
CA TYR A 262 -13.92 -23.43 11.50
C TYR A 262 -13.60 -23.92 10.09
N THR A 263 -12.66 -24.83 9.91
CA THR A 263 -12.27 -25.36 8.60
C THR A 263 -13.47 -25.99 7.89
N GLY A 264 -13.80 -25.46 6.71
CA GLY A 264 -14.91 -25.95 5.89
C GLY A 264 -16.29 -25.49 6.36
N MET A 265 -16.39 -24.53 7.29
CA MET A 265 -17.66 -24.02 7.81
C MET A 265 -18.58 -23.49 6.69
N PHE A 266 -18.01 -22.94 5.64
CA PHE A 266 -18.70 -22.36 4.49
C PHE A 266 -18.51 -23.16 3.17
N LYS A 267 -18.19 -24.44 3.32
CA LYS A 267 -17.96 -25.28 2.15
C LYS A 267 -19.16 -25.26 1.20
N ASP A 268 -18.89 -25.14 -0.10
CA ASP A 268 -19.85 -25.14 -1.20
C ASP A 268 -20.87 -23.97 -1.20
N MET A 269 -20.72 -22.97 -0.31
CA MET A 269 -21.55 -21.76 -0.29
C MET A 269 -21.12 -20.77 -1.39
N ASN A 270 -22.01 -19.84 -1.75
CA ASN A 270 -21.67 -18.69 -2.57
C ASN A 270 -20.78 -17.73 -1.81
N LEU A 271 -19.98 -16.95 -2.53
CA LEU A 271 -19.12 -15.93 -1.96
C LEU A 271 -19.37 -14.56 -2.61
N ILE A 272 -19.76 -13.59 -1.82
CA ILE A 272 -19.70 -12.16 -2.14
C ILE A 272 -18.41 -11.61 -1.49
N TYR A 273 -17.50 -11.11 -2.31
CA TYR A 273 -16.20 -10.58 -1.85
C TYR A 273 -16.08 -9.12 -2.25
N ILE A 274 -16.01 -8.23 -1.28
CA ILE A 274 -16.08 -6.79 -1.47
C ILE A 274 -14.78 -6.14 -0.99
N VAL A 275 -14.13 -5.38 -1.87
CA VAL A 275 -13.08 -4.43 -1.49
C VAL A 275 -13.71 -3.04 -1.52
N ALA A 276 -13.89 -2.46 -0.34
CA ALA A 276 -14.66 -1.24 -0.15
C ALA A 276 -13.74 -0.02 -0.13
N GLU A 277 -13.98 0.93 -1.03
CA GLU A 277 -13.22 2.17 -1.15
C GLU A 277 -13.29 2.98 0.13
N SER A 278 -12.11 3.23 0.74
CA SER A 278 -11.95 4.07 1.94
C SER A 278 -12.85 3.67 3.13
N PHE A 279 -13.33 2.43 3.19
CA PHE A 279 -14.09 1.94 4.35
C PHE A 279 -13.22 1.92 5.60
N ASN A 280 -13.79 2.34 6.72
CA ASN A 280 -13.12 2.27 8.02
C ASN A 280 -14.16 2.07 9.14
N GLU A 281 -13.74 1.40 10.21
CA GLU A 281 -14.59 1.10 11.37
C GLU A 281 -15.24 2.35 12.01
N ILE A 282 -14.63 3.54 11.83
CA ILE A 282 -15.21 4.81 12.33
C ILE A 282 -16.56 5.16 11.68
N ALA A 283 -16.90 4.52 10.57
CA ALA A 283 -18.18 4.68 9.89
C ALA A 283 -19.20 3.59 10.26
N VAL A 284 -18.83 2.57 11.05
CA VAL A 284 -19.72 1.51 11.47
C VAL A 284 -20.55 1.98 12.67
N ARG A 285 -21.80 2.39 12.39
CA ARG A 285 -22.69 3.01 13.37
C ARG A 285 -24.11 2.45 13.24
N GLU A 286 -24.71 2.07 14.35
CA GLU A 286 -26.08 1.51 14.36
C GLU A 286 -27.12 2.51 13.81
N ASP A 287 -26.92 3.81 14.05
CA ASP A 287 -27.84 4.90 13.66
C ASP A 287 -27.69 5.33 12.17
N LEU A 288 -26.52 5.14 11.55
CA LEU A 288 -26.25 5.63 10.19
C LEU A 288 -25.99 4.53 9.17
N THR A 289 -25.39 3.44 9.59
CA THR A 289 -24.95 2.31 8.75
C THR A 289 -25.36 0.97 9.40
N PRO A 290 -26.68 0.75 9.61
CA PRO A 290 -27.18 -0.39 10.37
C PRO A 290 -26.83 -1.75 9.76
N THR A 291 -26.71 -1.84 8.43
CA THR A 291 -26.32 -3.06 7.74
C THR A 291 -24.86 -3.40 8.01
N LEU A 292 -23.96 -2.44 7.88
CA LEU A 292 -22.55 -2.61 8.24
C LEU A 292 -22.39 -2.98 9.73
N TYR A 293 -23.11 -2.28 10.61
CA TYR A 293 -23.13 -2.56 12.04
C TYR A 293 -23.54 -4.01 12.32
N LYS A 294 -24.64 -4.47 11.72
CA LYS A 294 -25.09 -5.85 11.81
C LYS A 294 -24.03 -6.85 11.34
N LEU A 295 -23.47 -6.64 10.14
CA LEU A 295 -22.50 -7.57 9.55
C LEU A 295 -21.25 -7.72 10.39
N VAL A 296 -20.78 -6.63 11.02
CA VAL A 296 -19.62 -6.66 11.93
C VAL A 296 -19.96 -7.44 13.21
N HIS A 297 -21.10 -7.15 13.86
CA HIS A 297 -21.39 -7.68 15.20
C HIS A 297 -22.04 -9.06 15.19
N GLU A 298 -22.68 -9.48 14.09
CA GLU A 298 -23.29 -10.80 13.95
C GLU A 298 -22.40 -11.81 13.20
N GLY A 299 -21.28 -11.37 12.60
CA GLY A 299 -20.30 -12.17 11.89
C GLY A 299 -19.10 -12.60 12.73
N PHE A 300 -17.96 -12.78 12.08
CA PHE A 300 -16.66 -12.79 12.77
C PHE A 300 -16.29 -11.35 13.11
N ASP A 301 -16.21 -11.03 14.39
CA ASP A 301 -15.82 -9.73 14.93
C ASP A 301 -14.31 -9.71 15.16
N PHE A 302 -13.56 -9.19 14.21
CA PHE A 302 -12.10 -9.09 14.25
C PHE A 302 -11.69 -7.80 14.95
N GLU A 303 -11.30 -7.90 16.22
CA GLU A 303 -10.99 -6.73 17.07
C GLU A 303 -9.65 -6.03 16.70
N ASN A 304 -8.74 -6.71 16.02
CA ASN A 304 -7.39 -6.22 15.71
C ASN A 304 -7.03 -6.40 14.21
N PHE A 305 -7.88 -5.92 13.31
CA PHE A 305 -7.63 -5.99 11.88
C PHE A 305 -7.11 -4.66 11.32
N TYR A 306 -6.17 -4.72 10.38
CA TYR A 306 -5.52 -3.55 9.80
C TYR A 306 -5.52 -3.58 8.26
N THR A 307 -5.86 -2.44 7.63
CA THR A 307 -5.84 -2.25 6.17
C THR A 307 -4.66 -1.40 5.74
N SER A 308 -3.45 -1.88 5.96
CA SER A 308 -2.23 -1.16 5.59
C SER A 308 -1.66 -1.67 4.27
N ASN A 309 -1.33 -0.73 3.36
CA ASN A 309 -0.58 -1.01 2.15
C ASN A 309 0.23 0.21 1.70
N ASN A 310 1.09 0.03 0.67
CA ASN A 310 1.98 1.09 0.16
C ASN A 310 1.46 1.80 -1.09
N LEU A 311 0.30 1.38 -1.66
CA LEU A 311 -0.08 1.70 -3.02
C LEU A 311 -1.53 2.15 -3.17
N SER A 312 -2.17 2.62 -2.08
CA SER A 312 -3.57 3.07 -2.12
C SER A 312 -4.51 1.95 -2.62
N THR A 313 -5.59 2.28 -3.33
CA THR A 313 -6.60 1.34 -3.84
C THR A 313 -6.00 0.11 -4.54
N ILE A 314 -5.07 0.32 -5.48
CA ILE A 314 -4.50 -0.80 -6.25
C ILE A 314 -3.67 -1.75 -5.37
N GLY A 315 -3.03 -1.22 -4.32
CA GLY A 315 -2.29 -2.03 -3.34
C GLY A 315 -3.23 -2.85 -2.46
N GLY A 316 -4.30 -2.24 -1.97
CA GLY A 316 -5.32 -2.93 -1.17
C GLY A 316 -6.00 -4.02 -1.97
N GLU A 317 -6.41 -3.72 -3.21
CA GLU A 317 -7.01 -4.70 -4.13
C GLU A 317 -6.06 -5.87 -4.44
N PHE A 318 -4.78 -5.57 -4.70
CA PHE A 318 -3.76 -6.62 -4.91
C PHE A 318 -3.62 -7.54 -3.69
N GLN A 319 -3.50 -6.97 -2.48
CA GLN A 319 -3.38 -7.73 -1.24
C GLN A 319 -4.61 -8.62 -1.00
N ALA A 320 -5.80 -8.05 -1.22
CA ALA A 320 -7.07 -8.72 -1.04
C ALA A 320 -7.30 -9.89 -2.00
N LEU A 321 -6.77 -9.83 -3.23
CA LEU A 321 -6.98 -10.83 -4.27
C LEU A 321 -5.87 -11.90 -4.34
N THR A 322 -4.68 -11.63 -3.78
CA THR A 322 -3.51 -12.50 -3.94
C THR A 322 -2.95 -13.06 -2.64
N GLY A 323 -3.20 -12.42 -1.49
CA GLY A 323 -2.57 -12.75 -0.22
C GLY A 323 -1.06 -12.46 -0.18
N LEU A 324 -0.57 -11.62 -1.11
CA LEU A 324 0.81 -11.14 -1.19
C LEU A 324 0.89 -9.67 -0.78
N TYR A 325 2.02 -9.25 -0.21
CA TYR A 325 2.22 -7.86 0.17
C TYR A 325 2.49 -6.98 -1.06
N ALA A 326 1.78 -5.85 -1.17
CA ALA A 326 1.91 -4.94 -2.30
C ALA A 326 3.20 -4.12 -2.24
N ASP A 327 3.90 -4.03 -3.37
CA ASP A 327 5.12 -3.24 -3.57
C ASP A 327 5.07 -2.49 -4.91
N ASN A 328 5.67 -1.32 -4.99
CA ASN A 328 5.67 -0.47 -6.20
C ASN A 328 6.20 -1.18 -7.44
N THR A 329 7.10 -2.13 -7.29
CA THR A 329 7.76 -2.80 -8.44
C THR A 329 6.86 -3.84 -9.10
N ILE A 330 5.91 -4.43 -8.36
CA ILE A 330 5.04 -5.51 -8.85
C ILE A 330 3.85 -5.05 -9.67
N LEU A 331 3.44 -3.79 -9.53
CA LEU A 331 2.24 -3.27 -10.19
C LEU A 331 2.25 -3.44 -11.71
N SER A 332 3.40 -3.22 -12.36
CA SER A 332 3.47 -3.35 -13.81
C SER A 332 3.21 -4.77 -14.30
N SER A 333 3.76 -5.78 -13.61
CA SER A 333 3.57 -7.19 -13.97
C SER A 333 2.17 -7.71 -13.64
N TRP A 334 1.54 -7.14 -12.61
CA TRP A 334 0.17 -7.47 -12.25
C TRP A 334 -0.84 -6.85 -13.22
N ARG A 335 -0.70 -5.55 -13.50
CA ARG A 335 -1.60 -4.81 -14.37
C ARG A 335 -1.65 -5.35 -15.80
N ASP A 336 -0.53 -5.75 -16.36
CA ASP A 336 -0.47 -6.28 -17.73
C ASP A 336 -0.87 -7.78 -17.84
N GLY A 337 -1.25 -8.39 -16.72
CA GLY A 337 -1.73 -9.77 -16.67
C GLY A 337 -0.69 -10.83 -16.98
N ARG A 338 0.62 -10.47 -17.01
CA ARG A 338 1.70 -11.43 -17.29
C ARG A 338 1.99 -12.38 -16.14
N ALA A 339 1.80 -11.92 -14.91
CA ALA A 339 2.02 -12.77 -13.75
C ALA A 339 0.89 -13.79 -13.59
N TYR A 340 1.27 -15.03 -13.34
CA TYR A 340 0.36 -16.14 -13.14
C TYR A 340 0.05 -16.34 -11.66
N TYR A 341 -1.23 -16.29 -11.29
CA TYR A 341 -1.69 -16.39 -9.90
C TYR A 341 -2.66 -17.57 -9.70
N PRO A 342 -2.18 -18.82 -9.69
CA PRO A 342 -3.04 -20.00 -9.55
C PRO A 342 -3.68 -20.09 -8.16
N TYR A 343 -3.12 -19.39 -7.18
CA TYR A 343 -3.58 -19.33 -5.80
C TYR A 343 -4.30 -18.01 -5.47
N GLY A 344 -4.62 -17.19 -6.47
CA GLY A 344 -5.46 -16.01 -6.32
C GLY A 344 -6.93 -16.38 -6.20
N LEU A 345 -7.71 -15.48 -5.54
CA LEU A 345 -9.11 -15.74 -5.18
C LEU A 345 -9.95 -16.28 -6.35
N GLY A 346 -10.04 -15.55 -7.46
CA GLY A 346 -10.88 -15.93 -8.59
C GLY A 346 -10.40 -17.21 -9.26
N THR A 347 -9.09 -17.43 -9.41
CA THR A 347 -8.54 -18.63 -10.04
C THR A 347 -8.87 -19.89 -9.25
N VAL A 348 -8.77 -19.83 -7.93
CA VAL A 348 -9.06 -20.96 -7.03
C VAL A 348 -10.56 -21.29 -7.08
N PHE A 349 -11.45 -20.33 -6.91
CA PHE A 349 -12.89 -20.58 -6.95
C PHE A 349 -13.37 -21.04 -8.33
N LYS A 350 -12.81 -20.48 -9.41
CA LYS A 350 -13.08 -20.97 -10.76
C LYS A 350 -12.64 -22.43 -10.93
N GLY A 351 -11.48 -22.80 -10.39
CA GLY A 351 -10.99 -24.20 -10.38
C GLY A 351 -11.91 -25.15 -9.63
N LEU A 352 -12.68 -24.67 -8.65
CA LEU A 352 -13.70 -25.43 -7.93
C LEU A 352 -15.06 -25.48 -8.66
N GLY A 353 -15.18 -24.88 -9.84
CA GLY A 353 -16.39 -24.89 -10.66
C GLY A 353 -17.38 -23.76 -10.36
N TYR A 354 -17.01 -22.76 -9.59
CA TYR A 354 -17.82 -21.56 -9.38
C TYR A 354 -17.91 -20.71 -10.64
N ASN A 355 -19.06 -20.08 -10.84
CA ASN A 355 -19.16 -18.98 -11.78
C ASN A 355 -18.54 -17.73 -11.14
N THR A 356 -17.62 -17.05 -11.84
CA THR A 356 -16.89 -15.91 -11.31
C THR A 356 -17.34 -14.61 -11.97
N TYR A 357 -17.66 -13.61 -11.15
CA TYR A 357 -18.11 -12.29 -11.58
C TYR A 357 -17.26 -11.21 -10.91
N ALA A 358 -17.08 -10.08 -11.59
CA ALA A 358 -16.42 -8.92 -11.03
C ALA A 358 -17.10 -7.64 -11.50
N TYR A 359 -17.24 -6.67 -10.59
CA TYR A 359 -17.90 -5.39 -10.86
C TYR A 359 -17.13 -4.23 -10.27
N HIS A 360 -17.12 -3.10 -10.99
CA HIS A 360 -16.55 -1.84 -10.55
C HIS A 360 -17.29 -0.68 -11.22
N ASP A 361 -17.88 0.19 -10.46
CA ASP A 361 -18.71 1.28 -10.95
C ASP A 361 -17.93 2.49 -11.52
N ASN A 362 -16.60 2.45 -11.52
CA ASN A 362 -15.77 3.40 -12.27
C ASN A 362 -15.25 2.75 -13.57
N SER A 363 -14.36 3.46 -14.29
CA SER A 363 -13.78 3.01 -15.56
C SER A 363 -13.18 1.61 -15.46
N ALA A 364 -13.69 0.69 -16.27
CA ALA A 364 -13.17 -0.67 -16.38
C ALA A 364 -11.69 -0.74 -16.77
N PHE A 365 -11.21 0.30 -17.43
CA PHE A 365 -9.83 0.38 -17.95
C PHE A 365 -8.87 1.11 -17.03
N TYR A 366 -9.37 1.65 -15.91
CA TYR A 366 -8.52 2.29 -14.94
C TYR A 366 -7.57 1.27 -14.30
N GLN A 367 -6.28 1.57 -14.26
CA GLN A 367 -5.22 0.67 -13.79
C GLN A 367 -5.19 -0.71 -14.49
N ASP A 368 -5.71 -0.80 -15.74
CA ASP A 368 -5.82 -2.04 -16.53
C ASP A 368 -6.62 -3.16 -15.83
N ARG A 369 -7.63 -2.77 -15.04
CA ARG A 369 -8.46 -3.68 -14.24
C ARG A 369 -9.12 -4.77 -15.10
N ASN A 370 -9.55 -4.44 -16.30
CA ASN A 370 -10.09 -5.37 -17.29
C ASN A 370 -9.09 -6.47 -17.72
N VAL A 371 -7.79 -6.25 -17.54
CA VAL A 371 -6.74 -7.22 -17.87
C VAL A 371 -6.42 -8.09 -16.66
N TYR A 372 -6.08 -7.48 -15.52
CA TYR A 372 -5.63 -8.27 -14.38
C TYR A 372 -6.75 -9.04 -13.67
N LEU A 373 -7.99 -8.52 -13.59
CA LEU A 373 -9.10 -9.28 -13.01
C LEU A 373 -9.37 -10.56 -13.81
N LYS A 374 -9.32 -10.48 -15.14
CA LYS A 374 -9.43 -11.65 -15.99
C LYS A 374 -8.28 -12.64 -15.78
N SER A 375 -7.04 -12.15 -15.62
CA SER A 375 -5.88 -13.01 -15.33
C SER A 375 -5.95 -13.65 -13.94
N GLN A 376 -6.75 -13.07 -13.02
CA GLN A 376 -7.06 -13.61 -11.70
C GLN A 376 -8.25 -14.60 -11.69
N GLY A 377 -8.78 -15.00 -12.86
CA GLY A 377 -9.90 -15.93 -12.95
C GLY A 377 -11.28 -15.32 -12.74
N LEU A 378 -11.41 -13.99 -12.75
CA LEU A 378 -12.69 -13.28 -12.68
C LEU A 378 -13.15 -12.98 -14.11
N ASP A 379 -13.86 -13.95 -14.72
CA ASP A 379 -14.11 -13.98 -16.16
C ASP A 379 -15.18 -12.96 -16.59
N ASN A 380 -16.24 -12.77 -15.79
CA ASN A 380 -17.36 -11.91 -16.12
C ASN A 380 -17.18 -10.53 -15.48
N TYR A 381 -16.30 -9.71 -16.06
CA TYR A 381 -16.03 -8.37 -15.55
C TYR A 381 -16.85 -7.30 -16.27
N LYS A 382 -17.59 -6.49 -15.50
CA LYS A 382 -18.28 -5.27 -15.97
C LYS A 382 -17.81 -4.07 -15.16
N GLY A 383 -17.59 -2.96 -15.85
CA GLY A 383 -17.30 -1.65 -15.27
C GLY A 383 -17.82 -0.57 -16.21
N CYS A 384 -17.70 0.70 -15.84
CA CYS A 384 -18.02 1.80 -16.74
C CYS A 384 -17.18 1.71 -18.01
N TYR A 385 -17.80 1.94 -19.15
CA TYR A 385 -17.27 1.75 -20.52
C TYR A 385 -16.95 0.29 -20.87
N ASN A 386 -17.42 -0.66 -20.07
CA ASN A 386 -17.37 -2.10 -20.33
C ASN A 386 -18.66 -2.79 -19.86
N GLY A 387 -19.80 -2.19 -20.16
CA GLY A 387 -21.13 -2.75 -19.96
C GLY A 387 -21.98 -2.09 -18.87
N LEU A 388 -21.42 -1.39 -17.91
CA LEU A 388 -22.20 -0.66 -16.87
C LEU A 388 -22.69 0.71 -17.34
N GLU A 389 -22.06 1.36 -18.31
CA GLU A 389 -22.42 2.71 -18.78
C GLU A 389 -23.84 2.85 -19.32
N LYS A 390 -24.52 1.75 -19.58
CA LYS A 390 -25.93 1.69 -20.03
C LYS A 390 -26.90 1.53 -18.87
N LEU A 391 -26.41 1.21 -17.69
CA LEU A 391 -27.20 0.78 -16.54
C LEU A 391 -27.07 1.72 -15.35
N ILE A 392 -25.92 2.44 -15.24
CA ILE A 392 -25.63 3.37 -14.15
C ILE A 392 -25.10 4.70 -14.70
N ASN A 393 -25.08 5.74 -13.86
CA ASN A 393 -24.50 7.03 -14.22
C ASN A 393 -22.97 7.02 -14.07
N CYS A 394 -22.27 6.63 -15.14
CA CYS A 394 -20.80 6.62 -15.20
C CYS A 394 -20.14 8.01 -15.27
N GLU A 395 -20.88 9.08 -15.50
CA GLU A 395 -20.34 10.45 -15.62
C GLU A 395 -20.33 11.21 -14.28
N GLN A 396 -21.06 10.69 -13.29
CA GLN A 396 -21.02 11.28 -11.95
C GLN A 396 -19.75 10.90 -11.20
N TRP A 397 -19.32 11.70 -10.23
CA TRP A 397 -18.16 11.39 -9.40
C TRP A 397 -18.43 11.65 -7.90
N PRO A 398 -18.16 10.66 -7.03
CA PRO A 398 -18.01 9.22 -7.34
C PRO A 398 -19.30 8.63 -7.90
N GLN A 399 -19.21 7.43 -8.49
CA GLN A 399 -20.35 6.65 -8.89
C GLN A 399 -21.06 6.05 -7.66
N SER A 400 -22.22 5.44 -7.89
CA SER A 400 -23.09 4.92 -6.84
C SER A 400 -22.97 3.40 -6.71
N ASP A 401 -22.49 2.91 -5.58
CA ASP A 401 -22.46 1.47 -5.26
C ASP A 401 -23.89 0.88 -5.25
N VAL A 402 -24.89 1.66 -4.83
CA VAL A 402 -26.33 1.26 -4.91
C VAL A 402 -26.74 1.01 -6.34
N GLU A 403 -26.38 1.89 -7.29
CA GLU A 403 -26.69 1.68 -8.71
C GLU A 403 -25.98 0.45 -9.27
N MET A 404 -24.69 0.27 -8.92
CA MET A 404 -23.91 -0.89 -9.33
C MET A 404 -24.54 -2.21 -8.87
N ILE A 405 -24.89 -2.34 -7.59
CA ILE A 405 -25.52 -3.55 -7.06
C ILE A 405 -26.84 -3.82 -7.78
N LYS A 406 -27.74 -2.84 -7.91
CA LYS A 406 -29.02 -2.98 -8.60
C LYS A 406 -28.87 -3.42 -10.05
N ALA A 407 -27.84 -2.92 -10.74
CA ALA A 407 -27.59 -3.23 -12.14
C ALA A 407 -26.98 -4.62 -12.36
N THR A 408 -26.35 -5.22 -11.35
CA THR A 408 -25.50 -6.41 -11.53
C THR A 408 -25.94 -7.65 -10.76
N VAL A 409 -26.71 -7.51 -9.68
CA VAL A 409 -27.15 -8.64 -8.85
C VAL A 409 -27.92 -9.70 -9.67
N GLY A 410 -28.69 -9.28 -10.66
CA GLY A 410 -29.40 -10.17 -11.58
C GLY A 410 -28.54 -11.07 -12.46
N ASP A 411 -27.25 -10.73 -12.64
CA ASP A 411 -26.36 -11.52 -13.50
C ASP A 411 -26.01 -12.89 -12.89
N TYR A 412 -26.04 -13.03 -11.57
CA TYR A 412 -25.55 -14.24 -10.88
C TYR A 412 -26.57 -14.84 -9.90
N ILE A 413 -27.55 -14.06 -9.44
CA ILE A 413 -28.46 -14.47 -8.36
C ILE A 413 -29.27 -15.73 -8.71
N ASN A 414 -29.58 -15.93 -10.00
CA ASN A 414 -30.31 -17.08 -10.51
C ASN A 414 -29.41 -18.23 -11.00
N SER A 415 -28.09 -18.17 -10.70
CA SER A 415 -27.16 -19.23 -11.09
C SER A 415 -27.51 -20.56 -10.41
N ASP A 416 -27.51 -21.66 -11.16
CA ASP A 416 -27.63 -23.02 -10.65
C ASP A 416 -26.31 -23.54 -10.04
N LYS A 417 -25.19 -22.89 -10.37
CA LYS A 417 -23.89 -23.19 -9.82
C LYS A 417 -23.56 -22.20 -8.70
N PRO A 418 -22.74 -22.58 -7.74
CA PRO A 418 -22.24 -21.61 -6.78
C PRO A 418 -21.46 -20.51 -7.51
N PHE A 419 -21.50 -19.31 -6.96
CA PHE A 419 -20.84 -18.14 -7.54
C PHE A 419 -19.86 -17.49 -6.57
N LEU A 420 -18.81 -16.93 -7.15
CA LEU A 420 -17.96 -15.91 -6.55
C LEU A 420 -18.27 -14.59 -7.26
N THR A 421 -18.72 -13.60 -6.52
CA THR A 421 -18.91 -12.25 -7.03
C THR A 421 -17.98 -11.28 -6.29
N TYR A 422 -17.10 -10.64 -7.04
CA TYR A 422 -16.18 -9.61 -6.56
C TYR A 422 -16.75 -8.23 -6.87
N TYR A 423 -16.78 -7.36 -5.85
CA TYR A 423 -17.11 -5.95 -5.98
C TYR A 423 -15.94 -5.06 -5.53
N MET A 424 -15.52 -4.16 -6.38
CA MET A 424 -14.67 -3.03 -6.02
C MET A 424 -15.53 -1.76 -6.04
N THR A 425 -15.79 -1.20 -4.87
CA THR A 425 -16.70 -0.05 -4.73
C THR A 425 -15.97 1.28 -4.99
N VAL A 426 -16.72 2.37 -5.14
CA VAL A 426 -16.17 3.72 -5.42
C VAL A 426 -16.88 4.81 -4.63
N SER A 427 -18.09 4.59 -4.12
CA SER A 427 -18.86 5.67 -3.47
C SER A 427 -18.12 6.31 -2.29
N GLY A 428 -17.27 5.56 -1.60
CA GLY A 428 -16.40 6.03 -0.51
C GLY A 428 -15.26 6.97 -0.91
N HIS A 429 -15.06 7.25 -2.21
CA HIS A 429 -13.93 8.03 -2.70
C HIS A 429 -14.02 9.53 -2.31
N PHE A 430 -12.85 10.15 -2.09
CA PHE A 430 -12.75 11.58 -1.79
C PHE A 430 -13.00 12.45 -3.06
N TYR A 431 -13.25 13.79 -2.95
CA TYR A 431 -13.20 14.62 -1.73
C TYR A 431 -14.51 14.49 -0.94
N TYR A 432 -14.44 14.58 0.39
CA TYR A 432 -15.60 14.48 1.27
C TYR A 432 -16.26 15.86 1.46
N ASN A 433 -16.86 16.38 0.39
CA ASN A 433 -17.57 17.66 0.41
C ASN A 433 -18.76 17.63 -0.56
N TYR A 434 -19.76 18.49 -0.33
CA TYR A 434 -20.99 18.48 -1.11
C TYR A 434 -20.88 19.11 -2.50
N SER A 435 -19.78 19.83 -2.79
CA SER A 435 -19.54 20.47 -4.08
C SER A 435 -18.81 19.58 -5.09
N GLY A 436 -17.95 18.68 -4.62
CA GLY A 436 -17.09 17.84 -5.45
C GLY A 436 -17.41 16.35 -5.40
N ASN A 437 -18.33 15.93 -4.51
CA ASN A 437 -18.69 14.53 -4.32
C ASN A 437 -20.21 14.36 -4.46
N ALA A 438 -20.62 13.66 -5.53
CA ALA A 438 -22.02 13.46 -5.85
C ALA A 438 -22.75 12.59 -4.82
N ILE A 439 -22.05 11.63 -4.21
CA ILE A 439 -22.61 10.71 -3.20
C ILE A 439 -22.76 11.43 -1.86
N ALA A 440 -21.74 12.19 -1.42
CA ALA A 440 -21.85 13.01 -0.23
C ALA A 440 -23.01 14.01 -0.36
N LYS A 441 -23.16 14.63 -1.54
CA LYS A 441 -24.30 15.53 -1.82
C LYS A 441 -25.65 14.81 -1.82
N LYS A 442 -25.72 13.59 -2.39
CA LYS A 442 -26.94 12.76 -2.45
C LYS A 442 -27.46 12.42 -1.06
N ASN A 443 -26.57 12.04 -0.16
CA ASN A 443 -26.93 11.59 1.19
C ASN A 443 -26.78 12.69 2.27
N LYS A 444 -26.62 13.96 1.86
CA LYS A 444 -26.36 15.10 2.76
C LYS A 444 -27.39 15.21 3.89
N ASP A 445 -28.68 15.11 3.55
CA ASP A 445 -29.76 15.31 4.52
C ASP A 445 -29.78 14.25 5.66
N LEU A 446 -29.08 13.13 5.47
CA LEU A 446 -28.95 12.05 6.47
C LEU A 446 -27.88 12.35 7.52
N VAL A 447 -27.06 13.35 7.30
CA VAL A 447 -25.91 13.71 8.16
C VAL A 447 -25.90 15.20 8.55
N ASP A 448 -26.84 16.01 8.04
CA ASP A 448 -26.85 17.46 8.23
C ASP A 448 -26.97 17.86 9.72
N ASP A 449 -27.76 17.12 10.48
CA ASP A 449 -28.00 17.39 11.92
C ASP A 449 -26.84 16.95 12.83
N LEU A 450 -25.81 16.28 12.28
CA LEU A 450 -24.64 15.87 13.06
C LEU A 450 -23.74 17.07 13.36
N ASP A 451 -23.23 17.15 14.58
CA ASP A 451 -22.30 18.21 15.01
C ASP A 451 -20.85 17.87 14.63
N TYR A 452 -20.57 17.81 13.31
CA TYR A 452 -19.26 17.55 12.74
C TYR A 452 -18.93 18.51 11.58
N PRO A 453 -17.64 18.77 11.27
CA PRO A 453 -17.22 19.44 10.05
C PRO A 453 -17.76 18.79 8.76
N GLU A 454 -17.85 19.57 7.67
CA GLU A 454 -18.37 19.09 6.37
C GLU A 454 -17.62 17.85 5.86
N GLU A 455 -16.30 17.78 6.01
CA GLU A 455 -15.50 16.63 5.56
C GLU A 455 -15.91 15.34 6.27
N ILE A 456 -16.18 15.38 7.57
CA ILE A 456 -16.65 14.21 8.34
C ILE A 456 -18.06 13.84 7.89
N LYS A 457 -18.97 14.81 7.79
CA LYS A 457 -20.34 14.57 7.29
C LYS A 457 -20.32 13.99 5.87
N GLY A 458 -19.48 14.55 5.00
CA GLY A 458 -19.31 14.06 3.63
C GLY A 458 -18.80 12.63 3.59
N TYR A 459 -17.83 12.28 4.44
CA TYR A 459 -17.35 10.90 4.57
C TYR A 459 -18.46 9.95 5.04
N LEU A 460 -19.14 10.27 6.13
CA LEU A 460 -20.24 9.43 6.63
C LEU A 460 -21.36 9.26 5.57
N ALA A 461 -21.70 10.32 4.85
CA ALA A 461 -22.69 10.27 3.77
C ALA A 461 -22.28 9.32 2.64
N THR A 462 -20.98 9.17 2.34
CA THR A 462 -20.48 8.21 1.36
C THR A 462 -20.57 6.77 1.87
N GLN A 463 -20.33 6.54 3.15
CA GLN A 463 -20.40 5.20 3.75
C GLN A 463 -21.86 4.73 3.96
N ILE A 464 -22.81 5.65 4.13
CA ILE A 464 -24.24 5.35 4.07
C ILE A 464 -24.64 4.79 2.70
N GLU A 465 -24.01 5.21 1.62
CA GLU A 465 -24.24 4.64 0.28
C GLU A 465 -23.82 3.17 0.20
N LEU A 466 -22.64 2.84 0.75
CA LEU A 466 -22.15 1.47 0.85
C LEU A 466 -23.12 0.62 1.71
N ASP A 467 -23.56 1.13 2.85
CA ASP A 467 -24.51 0.45 3.73
C ASP A 467 -25.81 0.10 3.00
N LYS A 468 -26.41 1.06 2.29
CA LYS A 468 -27.62 0.85 1.47
C LYS A 468 -27.39 -0.14 0.32
N ALA A 469 -26.19 -0.12 -0.28
CA ALA A 469 -25.84 -1.08 -1.32
C ALA A 469 -25.82 -2.52 -0.78
N LEU A 470 -25.27 -2.71 0.43
CA LEU A 470 -25.26 -4.00 1.12
C LEU A 470 -26.65 -4.45 1.53
N GLU A 471 -27.48 -3.56 2.08
CA GLU A 471 -28.88 -3.84 2.41
C GLU A 471 -29.63 -4.37 1.19
N ILE A 472 -29.56 -3.67 0.05
CA ILE A 472 -30.21 -4.08 -1.20
C ILE A 472 -29.68 -5.43 -1.69
N LEU A 473 -28.38 -5.67 -1.61
CA LEU A 473 -27.77 -6.93 -2.02
C LEU A 473 -28.27 -8.10 -1.17
N MET A 474 -28.35 -7.91 0.15
CA MET A 474 -28.88 -8.93 1.06
C MET A 474 -30.37 -9.20 0.81
N ASP A 475 -31.16 -8.16 0.60
CA ASP A 475 -32.58 -8.27 0.28
C ASP A 475 -32.83 -9.04 -1.03
N GLU A 476 -32.08 -8.77 -2.08
CA GLU A 476 -32.20 -9.47 -3.35
C GLU A 476 -31.80 -10.95 -3.22
N LEU A 477 -30.71 -11.23 -2.45
CA LEU A 477 -30.31 -12.61 -2.16
C LEU A 477 -31.36 -13.36 -1.31
N ASP A 478 -32.01 -12.69 -0.36
CA ASP A 478 -33.06 -13.26 0.45
C ASP A 478 -34.31 -13.59 -0.40
N LYS A 479 -34.79 -12.66 -1.21
CA LYS A 479 -35.87 -12.86 -2.18
C LYS A 479 -35.62 -14.03 -3.11
N ALA A 480 -34.37 -14.25 -3.51
CA ALA A 480 -33.97 -15.38 -4.34
C ALA A 480 -33.72 -16.68 -3.56
N GLY A 481 -33.87 -16.68 -2.24
CA GLY A 481 -33.61 -17.83 -1.38
C GLY A 481 -32.12 -18.23 -1.34
N LYS A 482 -31.20 -17.28 -1.60
CA LYS A 482 -29.75 -17.51 -1.66
C LYS A 482 -29.00 -16.96 -0.44
N LEU A 483 -29.63 -16.07 0.37
CA LEU A 483 -28.95 -15.39 1.48
C LEU A 483 -28.32 -16.36 2.47
N ASP A 484 -29.05 -17.39 2.88
CA ASP A 484 -28.58 -18.39 3.83
C ASP A 484 -27.40 -19.23 3.33
N ASN A 485 -27.24 -19.33 2.01
CA ASN A 485 -26.16 -20.05 1.34
C ASN A 485 -25.12 -19.09 0.74
N THR A 486 -25.02 -17.87 1.27
CA THR A 486 -24.05 -16.86 0.80
C THR A 486 -23.23 -16.33 1.93
N VAL A 487 -21.92 -16.28 1.74
CA VAL A 487 -20.96 -15.67 2.66
C VAL A 487 -20.59 -14.29 2.12
N PHE A 488 -20.59 -13.30 3.00
CA PHE A 488 -20.10 -11.95 2.72
C PHE A 488 -18.71 -11.79 3.32
N VAL A 489 -17.77 -11.39 2.51
CA VAL A 489 -16.43 -10.95 2.94
C VAL A 489 -16.26 -9.51 2.48
N LEU A 490 -16.04 -8.58 3.40
CA LEU A 490 -15.76 -7.18 3.10
C LEU A 490 -14.55 -6.70 3.87
N LEU A 491 -13.62 -6.09 3.14
CA LEU A 491 -12.48 -5.37 3.70
C LEU A 491 -12.28 -4.07 2.93
N ALA A 492 -11.61 -3.10 3.55
CA ALA A 492 -11.25 -1.87 2.86
C ALA A 492 -10.01 -2.07 1.96
N ASP A 493 -9.90 -1.25 0.93
CA ASP A 493 -8.66 -1.08 0.17
C ASP A 493 -7.59 -0.29 0.96
N HIS A 494 -7.99 0.74 1.70
CA HIS A 494 -7.18 1.56 2.61
C HIS A 494 -8.08 2.37 3.55
N TYR A 495 -7.48 3.01 4.56
CA TYR A 495 -8.20 3.94 5.41
C TYR A 495 -8.52 5.27 4.66
N PRO A 496 -9.47 6.09 5.12
CA PRO A 496 -9.84 7.35 4.47
C PRO A 496 -8.76 8.44 4.66
N TYR A 497 -7.61 8.29 4.02
CA TYR A 497 -6.41 9.12 4.19
C TYR A 497 -6.59 10.59 3.75
N ASN A 498 -7.74 10.93 3.15
CA ASN A 498 -8.09 12.31 2.83
C ASN A 498 -8.77 13.04 4.01
N LEU A 499 -9.22 12.31 5.03
CA LEU A 499 -9.52 12.88 6.33
C LEU A 499 -8.22 13.15 7.11
N SER A 500 -8.13 14.29 7.78
CA SER A 500 -7.04 14.52 8.74
C SER A 500 -7.14 13.53 9.90
N ILE A 501 -6.02 13.26 10.57
CA ILE A 501 -6.03 12.37 11.74
C ILE A 501 -6.93 12.95 12.86
N ASP A 502 -7.02 14.29 12.97
CA ASP A 502 -7.90 14.94 13.92
C ASP A 502 -9.38 14.65 13.59
N HIS A 503 -9.76 14.65 12.30
CA HIS A 503 -11.11 14.29 11.86
C HIS A 503 -11.42 12.82 12.11
N ILE A 504 -10.46 11.93 11.90
CA ILE A 504 -10.59 10.51 12.23
C ILE A 504 -10.80 10.33 13.73
N ASN A 505 -10.04 11.07 14.55
CA ASN A 505 -10.12 11.01 16.01
C ASN A 505 -11.46 11.57 16.55
N MET A 506 -12.11 12.50 15.85
CA MET A 506 -13.46 12.94 16.21
C MET A 506 -14.52 11.84 16.09
N LEU A 507 -14.30 10.83 15.25
CA LEU A 507 -15.20 9.69 15.06
C LEU A 507 -14.74 8.45 15.83
N SER A 508 -13.51 8.42 16.30
CA SER A 508 -12.94 7.25 16.99
C SER A 508 -13.24 7.27 18.48
N SER A 509 -13.38 6.08 19.08
CA SER A 509 -13.52 5.91 20.53
C SER A 509 -12.18 6.02 21.29
N TYR A 510 -11.05 6.09 20.58
CA TYR A 510 -9.71 6.21 21.13
C TYR A 510 -8.83 7.08 20.21
N GLU A 511 -7.76 7.63 20.77
CA GLU A 511 -6.81 8.44 20.01
C GLU A 511 -5.97 7.56 19.05
N ARG A 512 -5.94 7.92 17.79
CA ARG A 512 -5.22 7.21 16.73
C ARG A 512 -4.05 8.01 16.23
N ASP A 513 -2.93 7.33 15.97
CA ASP A 513 -1.84 7.91 15.18
C ASP A 513 -2.08 7.73 13.67
N SER A 514 -1.34 8.51 12.86
CA SER A 514 -1.47 8.49 11.40
C SER A 514 -0.79 7.30 10.71
N LEU A 515 -0.05 6.47 11.44
CA LEU A 515 0.73 5.37 10.85
C LEU A 515 0.08 4.01 11.10
N ILE A 516 -0.25 3.71 12.35
CA ILE A 516 -0.72 2.41 12.80
C ILE A 516 -2.23 2.44 13.01
N GLU A 517 -2.70 3.21 13.99
CA GLU A 517 -4.10 3.19 14.41
C GLU A 517 -5.06 3.76 13.36
N ALA A 518 -4.59 4.68 12.46
CA ALA A 518 -5.39 5.12 11.32
C ALA A 518 -5.76 3.97 10.36
N ASN A 519 -4.96 2.90 10.32
CA ASN A 519 -5.22 1.71 9.53
C ASN A 519 -6.04 0.63 10.28
N SER A 520 -6.37 0.83 11.56
CA SER A 520 -7.29 -0.05 12.29
C SER A 520 -8.65 -0.04 11.61
N ASN A 521 -9.24 -1.23 11.41
CA ASN A 521 -10.45 -1.39 10.61
C ASN A 521 -11.21 -2.67 10.98
N ASN A 522 -12.42 -2.80 10.47
CA ASN A 522 -13.15 -4.06 10.50
C ASN A 522 -12.84 -4.91 9.26
N LEU A 523 -12.69 -6.21 9.46
CA LEU A 523 -12.89 -7.24 8.45
C LEU A 523 -14.28 -7.84 8.71
N ILE A 524 -15.12 -7.85 7.71
CA ILE A 524 -16.43 -8.52 7.78
C ILE A 524 -16.31 -9.89 7.13
N ILE A 525 -16.65 -10.94 7.88
CA ILE A 525 -16.94 -12.28 7.35
C ILE A 525 -18.26 -12.72 8.00
N TYR A 526 -19.32 -12.77 7.19
CA TYR A 526 -20.69 -12.95 7.67
C TYR A 526 -21.47 -13.95 6.82
N ASN A 527 -22.30 -14.72 7.50
CA ASN A 527 -23.38 -15.52 6.89
C ASN A 527 -24.62 -15.46 7.82
N SER A 528 -25.81 -15.38 7.24
CA SER A 528 -27.07 -15.21 7.99
C SER A 528 -27.37 -16.31 9.02
N LYS A 529 -26.74 -17.48 8.93
CA LYS A 529 -26.92 -18.63 9.83
C LYS A 529 -25.82 -18.80 10.85
N MET A 530 -24.74 -18.00 10.77
CA MET A 530 -23.67 -18.12 11.74
C MET A 530 -24.03 -17.45 13.07
N LYS A 531 -23.32 -17.84 14.12
CA LYS A 531 -23.28 -17.09 15.37
C LYS A 531 -22.06 -16.17 15.36
N SER A 532 -22.18 -15.02 16.00
CA SER A 532 -21.06 -14.10 16.18
C SER A 532 -19.88 -14.79 16.84
N VAL A 533 -18.68 -14.53 16.36
CA VAL A 533 -17.41 -15.06 16.86
C VAL A 533 -16.43 -13.92 17.04
N LYS A 534 -16.00 -13.65 18.26
CA LYS A 534 -14.93 -12.69 18.53
C LYS A 534 -13.56 -13.26 18.21
N VAL A 535 -12.75 -12.47 17.53
CA VAL A 535 -11.37 -12.80 17.13
C VAL A 535 -10.45 -11.65 17.52
N ASP A 536 -9.65 -11.85 18.57
CA ASP A 536 -8.73 -10.86 19.11
C ASP A 536 -7.34 -10.89 18.46
N LYS A 537 -7.10 -11.88 17.61
CA LYS A 537 -5.81 -12.03 16.91
C LYS A 537 -5.62 -10.93 15.86
N VAL A 538 -4.39 -10.39 15.85
CA VAL A 538 -3.99 -9.41 14.83
C VAL A 538 -4.04 -10.04 13.44
N GLY A 539 -4.63 -9.30 12.48
CA GLY A 539 -4.70 -9.66 11.08
C GLY A 539 -4.60 -8.45 10.17
N MET A 540 -4.31 -8.69 8.90
CA MET A 540 -4.28 -7.66 7.86
C MET A 540 -4.80 -8.16 6.51
N SER A 541 -4.91 -7.28 5.53
CA SER A 541 -5.53 -7.59 4.23
C SER A 541 -4.97 -8.83 3.52
N ILE A 542 -3.66 -9.13 3.63
CA ILE A 542 -3.07 -10.34 3.02
C ILE A 542 -3.54 -11.65 3.66
N ASP A 543 -4.03 -11.59 4.89
CA ASP A 543 -4.45 -12.75 5.68
C ASP A 543 -5.89 -13.20 5.33
N VAL A 544 -6.64 -12.37 4.60
CA VAL A 544 -8.06 -12.65 4.28
C VAL A 544 -8.20 -13.86 3.35
N ILE A 545 -7.37 -13.96 2.30
CA ILE A 545 -7.43 -15.11 1.37
C ILE A 545 -7.21 -16.44 2.06
N PRO A 546 -6.11 -16.68 2.81
CA PRO A 546 -5.92 -17.96 3.50
C PRO A 546 -7.00 -18.23 4.55
N THR A 547 -7.57 -17.18 5.19
CA THR A 547 -8.72 -17.32 6.11
C THR A 547 -9.97 -17.80 5.35
N VAL A 548 -10.28 -17.19 4.21
CA VAL A 548 -11.41 -17.61 3.35
C VAL A 548 -11.19 -19.04 2.85
N TYR A 549 -9.99 -19.39 2.41
CA TYR A 549 -9.71 -20.75 1.93
C TYR A 549 -9.93 -21.79 3.03
N ASN A 550 -9.48 -21.51 4.23
CA ASN A 550 -9.71 -22.42 5.35
C ASN A 550 -11.21 -22.52 5.69
N LEU A 551 -11.95 -21.40 5.76
CA LEU A 551 -13.39 -21.38 6.02
C LEU A 551 -14.20 -22.14 4.96
N PHE A 552 -13.79 -22.09 3.68
CA PHE A 552 -14.42 -22.85 2.59
C PHE A 552 -13.92 -24.29 2.49
N GLY A 553 -12.96 -24.72 3.34
CA GLY A 553 -12.36 -26.06 3.28
C GLY A 553 -11.57 -26.31 2.01
N ILE A 554 -11.03 -25.24 1.41
CA ILE A 554 -10.21 -25.31 0.20
C ILE A 554 -8.84 -25.85 0.57
N LYS A 555 -8.36 -26.83 -0.22
CA LYS A 555 -7.00 -27.36 -0.06
C LYS A 555 -6.00 -26.40 -0.68
N TYR A 556 -5.08 -25.86 0.12
CA TYR A 556 -4.02 -24.96 -0.31
C TYR A 556 -2.73 -25.18 0.49
N ASP A 557 -1.63 -24.64 0.00
CA ASP A 557 -0.36 -24.63 0.72
C ASP A 557 -0.14 -23.25 1.37
N SER A 558 -0.22 -23.18 2.68
CA SER A 558 -0.08 -21.94 3.43
C SER A 558 1.35 -21.37 3.47
N ARG A 559 2.34 -22.12 2.99
CA ARG A 559 3.74 -21.68 2.90
C ARG A 559 3.97 -20.74 1.73
N ILE A 560 3.21 -20.92 0.62
CA ILE A 560 3.38 -20.15 -0.62
C ILE A 560 2.56 -18.84 -0.66
N ILE A 561 1.67 -18.61 0.31
CA ILE A 561 0.92 -17.37 0.49
C ILE A 561 1.54 -16.62 1.66
N MET A 562 1.80 -15.32 1.51
CA MET A 562 2.48 -14.55 2.57
C MET A 562 1.56 -14.20 3.73
N GLY A 563 0.26 -14.07 3.48
CA GLY A 563 -0.75 -14.00 4.53
C GLY A 563 -0.92 -15.34 5.26
N LYS A 564 -1.45 -15.30 6.48
CA LYS A 564 -1.76 -16.48 7.30
C LYS A 564 -3.23 -16.45 7.68
N ASP A 565 -3.87 -17.61 7.76
CA ASP A 565 -5.23 -17.70 8.27
C ASP A 565 -5.34 -17.09 9.68
N ILE A 566 -6.17 -16.04 9.82
CA ILE A 566 -6.35 -15.33 11.08
C ILE A 566 -6.90 -16.26 12.17
N LEU A 567 -7.64 -17.29 11.80
CA LEU A 567 -8.25 -18.25 12.70
C LEU A 567 -7.31 -19.42 13.08
N SER A 568 -6.12 -19.49 12.45
CA SER A 568 -5.11 -20.53 12.75
C SER A 568 -4.28 -20.17 13.99
N THR A 569 -3.35 -21.04 14.37
CA THR A 569 -2.39 -20.83 15.45
C THR A 569 -1.12 -20.07 15.03
N SER A 570 -1.01 -19.64 13.79
CA SER A 570 0.12 -18.81 13.35
C SER A 570 0.08 -17.42 14.01
N GLU A 571 1.26 -16.85 14.37
CA GLU A 571 1.35 -15.49 14.90
C GLU A 571 0.73 -14.49 13.92
N GLY A 572 -0.20 -13.65 14.39
CA GLY A 572 -0.79 -12.57 13.63
C GLY A 572 0.17 -11.37 13.54
N ILE A 573 0.41 -10.85 12.35
CA ILE A 573 1.35 -9.74 12.12
C ILE A 573 0.76 -8.77 11.11
N ALA A 574 0.43 -7.56 11.55
CA ALA A 574 0.09 -6.46 10.65
C ALA A 574 1.34 -5.65 10.32
N ILE A 575 1.59 -5.42 9.03
CA ILE A 575 2.79 -4.75 8.49
C ILE A 575 2.38 -3.40 7.92
N PHE A 576 3.09 -2.33 8.30
CA PHE A 576 2.83 -0.96 7.84
C PHE A 576 3.85 -0.49 6.81
N LYS A 577 3.53 0.60 6.12
CA LYS A 577 4.30 1.14 4.98
C LYS A 577 5.78 1.42 5.29
N ASP A 578 6.12 1.72 6.54
CA ASP A 578 7.48 1.97 7.01
C ASP A 578 8.16 0.73 7.61
N LYS A 579 7.52 -0.47 7.50
CA LYS A 579 7.91 -1.72 8.13
C LYS A 579 7.77 -1.73 9.66
N SER A 580 7.07 -0.76 10.25
CA SER A 580 6.49 -0.93 11.58
C SER A 580 5.50 -2.09 11.55
N TRP A 581 5.27 -2.73 12.68
CA TRP A 581 4.37 -3.86 12.75
C TRP A 581 3.66 -3.96 14.10
N VAL A 582 2.51 -4.62 14.08
CA VAL A 582 1.70 -4.94 15.27
C VAL A 582 1.51 -6.44 15.34
N THR A 583 1.61 -6.97 16.56
CA THR A 583 1.18 -8.32 16.95
C THR A 583 0.37 -8.24 18.24
N ASN A 584 -0.22 -9.35 18.66
CA ASN A 584 -0.89 -9.40 19.98
C ASN A 584 0.07 -9.14 21.15
N LYS A 585 1.40 -9.30 20.97
CA LYS A 585 2.41 -9.07 22.00
C LYS A 585 2.92 -7.63 22.08
N GLY A 586 2.67 -6.82 21.04
CA GLY A 586 3.10 -5.42 21.06
C GLY A 586 3.26 -4.79 19.68
N THR A 587 3.73 -3.56 19.69
CA THR A 587 3.90 -2.71 18.52
C THR A 587 5.37 -2.32 18.36
N TYR A 588 5.92 -2.52 17.17
CA TYR A 588 7.27 -2.07 16.81
C TYR A 588 7.20 -0.87 15.87
N TYR A 589 7.88 0.19 16.22
CA TYR A 589 8.01 1.41 15.43
C TYR A 589 9.36 1.43 14.71
N ALA A 590 9.40 1.10 13.44
CA ALA A 590 10.63 1.05 12.64
C ALA A 590 11.34 2.41 12.57
N SER A 591 10.60 3.53 12.70
CA SER A 591 11.17 4.88 12.72
C SER A 591 12.10 5.14 13.90
N SER A 592 11.83 4.53 15.05
CA SER A 592 12.62 4.71 16.28
C SER A 592 13.40 3.47 16.71
N GLY A 593 13.14 2.30 16.07
CA GLY A 593 13.64 1.00 16.52
C GLY A 593 13.07 0.57 17.88
N LYS A 594 11.91 1.15 18.29
CA LYS A 594 11.33 0.92 19.60
C LYS A 594 10.21 -0.09 19.51
N PHE A 595 10.25 -1.09 20.39
CA PHE A 595 9.12 -2.00 20.64
C PHE A 595 8.37 -1.58 21.91
N VAL A 596 7.06 -1.50 21.82
CA VAL A 596 6.15 -1.23 22.93
C VAL A 596 5.36 -2.51 23.21
N ALA A 597 5.70 -3.20 24.29
CA ALA A 597 5.05 -4.44 24.68
C ALA A 597 3.61 -4.20 25.16
N LYS A 598 2.70 -5.10 24.82
CA LYS A 598 1.31 -5.20 25.31
C LYS A 598 1.17 -6.29 26.38
N ILE A 599 2.17 -7.15 26.52
CA ILE A 599 2.23 -8.25 27.52
C ILE A 599 3.53 -8.19 28.31
N ASP A 600 3.55 -8.76 29.50
CA ASP A 600 4.72 -8.72 30.39
C ASP A 600 5.86 -9.65 29.91
N ASP A 601 5.52 -10.85 29.44
CA ASP A 601 6.48 -11.90 29.06
C ASP A 601 6.67 -11.98 27.55
N VAL A 602 7.43 -11.03 26.98
CA VAL A 602 7.86 -11.08 25.57
C VAL A 602 9.08 -12.01 25.46
N PRO A 603 9.04 -13.06 24.61
CA PRO A 603 10.16 -13.98 24.45
C PRO A 603 11.45 -13.28 23.99
N ASP A 604 12.61 -13.74 24.49
CA ASP A 604 13.91 -13.27 24.03
C ASP A 604 14.07 -13.44 22.51
N GLY A 605 14.58 -12.42 21.84
CA GLY A 605 14.76 -12.41 20.37
C GLY A 605 13.46 -12.28 19.57
N TYR A 606 12.30 -12.11 20.22
CA TYR A 606 11.00 -11.99 19.55
C TYR A 606 10.98 -10.85 18.51
N VAL A 607 11.45 -9.67 18.90
CA VAL A 607 11.47 -8.49 18.01
C VAL A 607 12.32 -8.72 16.76
N ASP A 608 13.50 -9.33 16.91
CA ASP A 608 14.38 -9.64 15.78
C ASP A 608 13.76 -10.71 14.85
N THR A 609 13.09 -11.69 15.43
CA THR A 609 12.34 -12.72 14.70
C THR A 609 11.22 -12.09 13.85
N ILE A 610 10.37 -11.25 14.46
CA ILE A 610 9.27 -10.59 13.73
C ILE A 610 9.81 -9.62 12.68
N ASN A 611 10.88 -8.87 12.98
CA ASN A 611 11.55 -7.99 12.01
C ASN A 611 12.03 -8.76 10.76
N SER A 612 12.60 -9.94 10.95
CA SER A 612 13.02 -10.82 9.85
C SER A 612 11.83 -11.33 9.04
N ILE A 613 10.74 -11.74 9.70
CA ILE A 613 9.50 -12.18 9.05
C ILE A 613 8.88 -11.05 8.22
N VAL A 614 8.78 -9.86 8.77
CA VAL A 614 8.27 -8.65 8.08
C VAL A 614 9.08 -8.36 6.83
N SER A 615 10.41 -8.37 6.94
CA SER A 615 11.31 -8.16 5.79
C SER A 615 11.13 -9.24 4.73
N ASN A 616 11.06 -10.50 5.16
CA ASN A 616 10.88 -11.65 4.26
C ASN A 616 9.54 -11.59 3.52
N ARG A 617 8.42 -11.36 4.22
CA ARG A 617 7.08 -11.31 3.59
C ARG A 617 7.01 -10.27 2.48
N VAL A 618 7.58 -9.08 2.71
CA VAL A 618 7.65 -8.01 1.69
C VAL A 618 8.54 -8.42 0.53
N ALA A 619 9.74 -8.93 0.81
CA ALA A 619 10.71 -9.31 -0.21
C ALA A 619 10.24 -10.51 -1.06
N ILE A 620 9.75 -11.56 -0.41
CA ILE A 620 9.27 -12.78 -1.07
C ILE A 620 8.03 -12.48 -1.92
N SER A 621 7.07 -11.66 -1.42
CA SER A 621 5.93 -11.22 -2.23
C SER A 621 6.37 -10.61 -3.56
N ARG A 622 7.34 -9.69 -3.52
CA ARG A 622 7.90 -9.09 -4.73
C ARG A 622 8.60 -10.12 -5.61
N MET A 623 9.48 -10.94 -5.04
CA MET A 623 10.23 -11.94 -5.79
C MET A 623 9.32 -12.96 -6.48
N ILE A 624 8.21 -13.37 -5.85
CA ILE A 624 7.19 -14.25 -6.45
C ILE A 624 6.65 -13.63 -7.74
N VAL A 625 6.27 -12.34 -7.70
CA VAL A 625 5.69 -11.66 -8.86
C VAL A 625 6.72 -11.40 -9.95
N GLU A 626 7.88 -10.83 -9.58
CA GLU A 626 8.94 -10.48 -10.54
C GLU A 626 9.50 -11.68 -11.30
N ASN A 627 9.57 -12.84 -10.64
CA ASN A 627 10.11 -14.06 -11.23
C ASN A 627 9.02 -15.01 -11.75
N ASN A 628 7.74 -14.61 -11.71
CA ASN A 628 6.59 -15.45 -12.04
C ASN A 628 6.66 -16.84 -11.38
N TYR A 629 7.01 -16.83 -10.08
CA TYR A 629 7.38 -18.01 -9.31
C TYR A 629 6.31 -19.11 -9.30
N TYR A 630 5.03 -18.72 -9.22
CA TYR A 630 3.94 -19.69 -9.21
C TYR A 630 3.88 -20.52 -10.48
N LYS A 631 4.25 -19.94 -11.63
CA LYS A 631 4.35 -20.70 -12.88
C LYS A 631 5.48 -21.74 -12.81
N TYR A 632 6.57 -21.41 -12.10
CA TYR A 632 7.69 -22.35 -11.91
C TYR A 632 7.28 -23.58 -11.09
N ILE A 633 6.52 -23.42 -10.00
CA ILE A 633 6.15 -24.54 -9.12
C ILE A 633 4.90 -25.32 -9.59
N THR A 634 4.21 -24.87 -10.62
CA THR A 634 3.03 -25.55 -11.19
C THR A 634 3.31 -26.26 -12.51
N ASN A 635 4.49 -26.05 -13.11
CA ASN A 635 4.98 -26.77 -14.29
C ASN A 635 5.79 -28.01 -13.86
#